data_3dea913b3c8b0f2afbb52b4191c799a8
#
_entry.id   3dea913b3c8b0f2afbb52b4191c799a8
#
_cell.length_a   1.000
_cell.length_b   1.000
_cell.length_c   1.000
_cell.angle_alpha   90.00
_cell.angle_beta   90.00
_cell.angle_gamma   90.00
#
_symmetry.space_group_name_H-M   'P 1'
#
loop_
_entity.id
_entity.type
_entity.pdbx_description
1 polymer ?
#
loop_
_entity_poly.entity_id
_entity_poly.type
_entity_poly.pdbx_seq_one_letter_code
_entity_poly.pdbx_strand_id
1 'polypeptide(L)'
;MDKSWMTKSRSSTEYKEGVNQFLNFAFQNASHSGKIMCPCIRCVNCSFQTYDDAKVHLICDGFLRGYTRCICHGEDPITSLSSTNPAASSTSNQTSYLQTNTSRLDDMDGLLHAAMGIFSEGTNEINLVANETNGQQSSRFVTIEQASEEVDAQQHTERNDAEHHRGSSSRETSEFLKFLKDANEELYPGCKKFSKLSFIIHLFHLKCLNGWTGESFSMLLELLIDAFPEGTSLPRSTYEAKKVIKALGLSYEKIHCCPNDCLLFLGEKANDEVCHVCGSSRWVIKKQVDKEKKTQDEETNNVPIKKKKAAKVLRYFPLIPRLQRLFVSTKTAKDMRWHEEGRVKDGLLRHPADGKAWRAFDERYPDFSSDSRNVRLGLASDGFNPFRTMNTTYSTWPVVVIPYNLPSWICMKQSNFILSMIIPGEKSPGNDIDIFLQPLIDELKQLWGGVDTYDASTGQTFHLRAMLMWTINDFPAYGNLSGWSTKGKYACPCCAENTHSKWLYNGRKYCYMGHRRWLPEDHTFRYQKYYFDGSEELRMAPEIASGSNVLGQLESVKVTLGKLPNEEGKFMNNRKKNKKGKRKRKRQVLDEIGESHEQDLGTMSEARCDAMKWWKKKSIFFTLPYWEHNLIRHNLDVMHIEKNVFDNFIGTFLNLDKKSKDNLQARLDLIDLGIRPELHPQILANGKRRLPPACFTMSMDEKRTLCQVLKDLKMPDSYASNISRCVNLKECKITGLKSHDCHILVEDILPLALRACSPSNQVTFVVTEVANFFKAICSKVLDVDELDKIQNRIVLTLCHMERIFLPSFFTIMVHLCVHLVDEIKLGGPVQYRWMYPQERFFVRLKSYVRNRAHPEGSIAEGYIAEECLTFCSRYLDGVETRFNRPVRNPDPLTNEVQRLYLFSSAGRAIGKVEDIVLDDKSWVQAHRYVLRHCDEIQGFRQL
;
A
#
# COMPACT_ATOMS: atom_id res chain seq x y z
N MET A 1 33.62 27.62 -26.12
CA MET A 1 34.33 26.32 -25.96
C MET A 1 33.70 25.31 -26.90
N ASP A 2 34.50 24.58 -27.69
CA ASP A 2 33.98 23.45 -28.48
C ASP A 2 33.54 22.34 -27.51
N LYS A 3 32.33 21.79 -27.73
CA LYS A 3 31.70 20.75 -26.90
C LYS A 3 31.44 19.47 -27.66
N SER A 4 31.89 19.37 -28.90
CA SER A 4 31.71 18.20 -29.76
C SER A 4 32.29 16.92 -29.16
N TRP A 5 33.31 17.06 -28.34
CA TRP A 5 33.97 15.98 -27.62
C TRP A 5 33.07 15.30 -26.55
N MET A 6 32.06 16.00 -26.00
CA MET A 6 31.20 15.45 -24.96
C MET A 6 30.39 14.23 -25.42
N THR A 7 30.19 14.07 -26.72
CA THR A 7 29.49 12.94 -27.35
C THR A 7 30.43 11.78 -27.70
N LYS A 8 31.74 11.95 -27.57
CA LYS A 8 32.72 10.94 -27.90
C LYS A 8 32.88 9.89 -26.81
N SER A 9 33.49 8.74 -27.15
CA SER A 9 33.79 7.70 -26.16
C SER A 9 34.69 8.23 -25.04
N ARG A 10 34.40 7.93 -23.80
CA ARG A 10 35.18 8.34 -22.62
C ARG A 10 36.63 7.82 -22.62
N SER A 11 36.87 6.75 -23.37
CA SER A 11 38.22 6.17 -23.58
C SER A 11 39.01 6.94 -24.63
N SER A 12 38.37 7.75 -25.48
CA SER A 12 39.05 8.46 -26.58
C SER A 12 39.92 9.59 -26.08
N THR A 13 40.94 9.91 -26.86
CA THR A 13 41.89 11.02 -26.58
C THR A 13 41.17 12.35 -26.62
N GLU A 14 40.26 12.54 -27.58
CA GLU A 14 39.49 13.77 -27.75
C GLU A 14 38.60 14.04 -26.53
N TYR A 15 37.98 12.99 -25.95
CA TYR A 15 37.20 13.17 -24.74
C TYR A 15 38.04 13.60 -23.54
N LYS A 16 39.20 12.97 -23.33
CA LYS A 16 40.12 13.28 -22.22
C LYS A 16 40.70 14.67 -22.33
N GLU A 17 41.05 15.11 -23.54
CA GLU A 17 41.51 16.47 -23.81
C GLU A 17 40.40 17.48 -23.58
N GLY A 18 39.16 17.19 -24.04
CA GLY A 18 37.99 18.02 -23.79
C GLY A 18 37.66 18.19 -22.32
N VAL A 19 37.76 17.10 -21.51
CA VAL A 19 37.62 17.16 -20.04
C VAL A 19 38.67 18.09 -19.42
N ASN A 20 39.94 18.01 -19.85
CA ASN A 20 40.99 18.89 -19.34
C ASN A 20 40.72 20.36 -19.70
N GLN A 21 40.32 20.65 -20.95
CA GLN A 21 39.96 22.01 -21.38
C GLN A 21 38.75 22.55 -20.59
N PHE A 22 37.74 21.73 -20.39
CA PHE A 22 36.57 22.09 -19.55
C PHE A 22 36.99 22.41 -18.10
N LEU A 23 37.78 21.57 -17.46
CA LEU A 23 38.23 21.78 -16.09
C LEU A 23 39.04 23.04 -15.95
N ASN A 24 40.02 23.29 -16.87
CA ASN A 24 40.76 24.51 -16.87
C ASN A 24 39.84 25.75 -16.95
N PHE A 25 38.86 25.72 -17.84
CA PHE A 25 37.89 26.81 -17.96
C PHE A 25 37.07 26.99 -16.68
N ALA A 26 36.53 25.90 -16.15
CA ALA A 26 35.65 25.91 -14.96
C ALA A 26 36.42 26.40 -13.70
N PHE A 27 37.69 25.99 -13.54
CA PHE A 27 38.50 26.42 -12.41
C PHE A 27 38.95 27.87 -12.52
N GLN A 28 39.12 28.40 -13.72
CA GLN A 28 39.40 29.81 -13.93
C GLN A 28 38.20 30.73 -13.68
N ASN A 29 36.98 30.28 -14.01
CA ASN A 29 35.81 31.16 -14.04
C ASN A 29 34.81 30.93 -12.91
N ALA A 30 34.79 29.75 -12.27
CA ALA A 30 33.76 29.37 -11.31
C ALA A 30 34.30 28.61 -10.08
N SER A 31 35.64 28.60 -9.84
CA SER A 31 36.14 27.89 -8.67
C SER A 31 35.88 28.68 -7.38
N HIS A 32 35.43 27.99 -6.34
CA HIS A 32 35.28 28.52 -5.00
C HIS A 32 36.16 27.73 -4.04
N SER A 33 37.11 28.40 -3.39
CA SER A 33 38.07 27.74 -2.47
C SER A 33 38.80 26.54 -3.10
N GLY A 34 39.21 26.67 -4.39
CA GLY A 34 39.92 25.61 -5.11
C GLY A 34 39.08 24.40 -5.48
N LYS A 35 37.76 24.56 -5.50
CA LYS A 35 36.81 23.51 -5.89
C LYS A 35 35.75 24.03 -6.85
N ILE A 36 35.19 23.15 -7.71
CA ILE A 36 34.06 23.45 -8.59
C ILE A 36 32.90 22.53 -8.29
N MET A 37 31.69 22.93 -8.63
CA MET A 37 30.55 22.02 -8.68
C MET A 37 30.78 20.98 -9.78
N CYS A 38 30.87 19.71 -9.45
CA CYS A 38 31.20 18.69 -10.42
C CYS A 38 30.01 18.32 -11.32
N PRO A 39 30.13 18.47 -12.66
CA PRO A 39 29.04 18.20 -13.60
C PRO A 39 28.99 16.73 -14.06
N CYS A 40 29.52 15.79 -13.29
CA CYS A 40 29.42 14.37 -13.64
C CYS A 40 28.00 13.83 -13.32
N ILE A 41 27.66 12.70 -13.92
CA ILE A 41 26.34 12.03 -13.74
C ILE A 41 26.04 11.74 -12.26
N ARG A 42 27.05 11.52 -11.42
CA ARG A 42 26.86 11.27 -9.98
C ARG A 42 26.65 12.54 -9.16
N CYS A 43 27.46 13.56 -9.43
CA CYS A 43 27.46 14.79 -8.64
C CYS A 43 26.35 15.76 -9.05
N VAL A 44 25.92 15.73 -10.30
CA VAL A 44 24.78 16.51 -10.87
C VAL A 44 24.85 18.01 -10.48
N ASN A 45 26.02 18.60 -10.50
CA ASN A 45 26.28 19.99 -10.06
C ASN A 45 25.83 20.29 -8.60
N CYS A 46 25.80 19.28 -7.72
CA CYS A 46 25.43 19.46 -6.32
C CYS A 46 26.57 19.22 -5.32
N SER A 47 27.74 18.84 -5.79
CA SER A 47 28.88 18.50 -4.95
C SER A 47 30.13 19.22 -5.42
N PHE A 48 30.81 19.94 -4.51
CA PHE A 48 32.07 20.60 -4.77
C PHE A 48 33.25 19.61 -4.77
N GLN A 49 34.04 19.56 -5.85
CA GLN A 49 35.16 18.64 -6.02
C GLN A 49 36.45 19.42 -6.37
N THR A 50 37.60 18.86 -5.99
CA THR A 50 38.90 19.33 -6.42
C THR A 50 39.12 19.09 -7.91
N TYR A 51 40.18 19.67 -8.51
CA TYR A 51 40.47 19.45 -9.93
C TYR A 51 40.64 17.96 -10.26
N ASP A 52 41.41 17.24 -9.46
CA ASP A 52 41.72 15.84 -9.69
C ASP A 52 40.49 14.93 -9.46
N ASP A 53 39.71 15.19 -8.41
CA ASP A 53 38.47 14.43 -8.15
C ASP A 53 37.45 14.66 -9.26
N ALA A 54 37.24 15.90 -9.69
CA ALA A 54 36.33 16.23 -10.78
C ALA A 54 36.78 15.59 -12.10
N LYS A 55 38.09 15.54 -12.37
CA LYS A 55 38.66 14.87 -13.54
C LYS A 55 38.42 13.37 -13.52
N VAL A 56 38.63 12.72 -12.37
CA VAL A 56 38.35 11.30 -12.20
C VAL A 56 36.87 11.03 -12.41
N HIS A 57 35.98 11.84 -11.81
CA HIS A 57 34.54 11.68 -11.97
C HIS A 57 34.07 11.86 -13.42
N LEU A 58 34.59 12.85 -14.15
CA LEU A 58 34.21 13.09 -15.53
C LEU A 58 34.74 12.02 -16.50
N ILE A 59 35.89 11.43 -16.23
CA ILE A 59 36.41 10.29 -17.02
C ILE A 59 35.68 8.98 -16.68
N CYS A 60 35.46 8.70 -15.38
CA CYS A 60 34.86 7.45 -14.93
C CYS A 60 33.35 7.44 -15.08
N ASP A 61 32.66 8.49 -14.64
CA ASP A 61 31.20 8.56 -14.62
C ASP A 61 30.63 9.29 -15.84
N GLY A 62 31.39 10.24 -16.43
CA GLY A 62 30.96 11.03 -17.60
C GLY A 62 30.19 12.29 -17.22
N PHE A 63 29.98 13.17 -18.20
CA PHE A 63 29.18 14.38 -18.05
C PHE A 63 27.68 14.07 -17.88
N LEU A 64 27.02 14.92 -17.11
CA LEU A 64 25.56 14.93 -16.99
C LEU A 64 24.93 15.10 -18.37
N ARG A 65 24.03 14.19 -18.73
CA ARG A 65 23.35 14.21 -20.04
C ARG A 65 22.55 15.50 -20.19
N GLY A 66 22.72 16.19 -21.31
CA GLY A 66 22.04 17.46 -21.58
C GLY A 66 22.69 18.69 -20.97
N TYR A 67 23.79 18.57 -20.21
CA TYR A 67 24.55 19.70 -19.68
C TYR A 67 25.48 20.33 -20.75
N THR A 68 24.83 20.88 -21.79
CA THR A 68 25.54 21.49 -22.91
C THR A 68 25.89 22.99 -22.72
N ARG A 69 25.22 23.65 -21.77
CA ARG A 69 25.53 25.04 -21.34
C ARG A 69 26.11 24.99 -19.94
N CYS A 70 27.37 25.40 -19.83
CA CYS A 70 28.15 25.33 -18.59
C CYS A 70 27.97 26.56 -17.70
N ILE A 71 26.70 26.98 -17.47
CA ILE A 71 26.35 28.19 -16.71
C ILE A 71 26.91 28.13 -15.28
N CYS A 72 26.86 26.97 -14.62
CA CYS A 72 27.45 26.79 -13.28
C CYS A 72 28.99 26.86 -13.26
N HIS A 73 29.64 26.99 -14.43
CA HIS A 73 31.07 26.95 -14.60
C HIS A 73 31.60 28.18 -15.33
N GLY A 74 30.84 29.32 -15.34
CA GLY A 74 31.29 30.60 -15.84
C GLY A 74 30.96 30.86 -17.32
N GLU A 75 30.03 30.13 -17.93
CA GLU A 75 29.57 30.44 -19.28
C GLU A 75 28.37 31.43 -19.20
N ASP A 76 28.49 32.61 -19.85
CA ASP A 76 27.48 33.67 -19.81
C ASP A 76 26.19 33.25 -20.52
N PRO A 77 25.00 33.55 -19.95
CA PRO A 77 23.73 33.17 -20.55
C PRO A 77 23.34 34.02 -21.79
N ILE A 78 24.01 35.11 -22.09
CA ILE A 78 23.54 36.17 -23.03
C ILE A 78 24.30 36.23 -24.36
N THR A 79 25.45 35.59 -24.57
CA THR A 79 26.23 35.69 -25.78
C THR A 79 26.08 34.51 -26.72
N SER A 80 25.02 34.49 -27.52
CA SER A 80 25.04 33.83 -28.86
C SER A 80 23.88 34.26 -29.75
N LEU A 81 23.82 35.53 -30.10
CA LEU A 81 23.10 36.03 -31.26
C LEU A 81 24.01 37.00 -32.00
N SER A 82 24.95 36.52 -32.81
CA SER A 82 25.42 37.23 -34.00
C SER A 82 26.51 36.44 -34.75
N SER A 83 26.34 36.51 -36.04
CA SER A 83 27.26 36.32 -37.18
C SER A 83 27.36 34.89 -37.71
N THR A 84 26.86 34.63 -38.82
CA THR A 84 27.01 35.00 -40.22
C THR A 84 27.18 33.75 -41.08
N ASN A 85 26.26 33.62 -42.07
CA ASN A 85 26.42 32.76 -43.26
C ASN A 85 27.64 33.17 -44.09
N PRO A 86 28.24 32.38 -45.03
CA PRO A 86 27.48 32.06 -46.24
C PRO A 86 27.72 30.72 -46.99
N ALA A 87 26.75 30.39 -47.78
CA ALA A 87 26.80 29.86 -49.14
C ALA A 87 27.02 28.36 -49.45
N ALA A 88 25.92 27.77 -49.90
CA ALA A 88 25.70 27.06 -51.13
C ALA A 88 26.33 25.70 -51.40
N SER A 89 25.52 24.66 -51.45
CA SER A 89 25.10 24.07 -52.69
C SER A 89 24.16 22.87 -52.49
N SER A 90 23.11 22.91 -53.31
CA SER A 90 22.07 21.98 -53.62
C SER A 90 22.44 20.48 -53.63
N THR A 91 21.57 19.64 -53.02
CA THR A 91 20.80 18.65 -53.79
C THR A 91 19.82 17.89 -52.87
N SER A 92 18.62 17.80 -53.37
CA SER A 92 17.44 17.06 -52.99
C SER A 92 17.61 15.81 -52.14
N ASN A 93 16.83 15.72 -51.01
CA ASN A 93 15.83 14.67 -50.88
C ASN A 93 14.88 15.02 -49.72
N GLN A 94 13.63 15.17 -50.07
CA GLN A 94 12.49 15.23 -49.19
C GLN A 94 12.35 13.88 -48.48
N THR A 95 12.42 13.87 -47.18
CA THR A 95 11.70 13.00 -46.21
C THR A 95 12.45 12.99 -44.86
N SER A 96 12.27 14.04 -44.07
CA SER A 96 12.61 14.03 -42.65
C SER A 96 12.15 15.28 -41.88
N TYR A 97 10.89 15.69 -42.02
CA TYR A 97 10.35 16.81 -41.25
C TYR A 97 9.28 16.42 -40.25
N LEU A 98 9.43 15.26 -39.57
CA LEU A 98 8.48 14.86 -38.53
C LEU A 98 9.14 14.30 -37.26
N GLN A 99 10.46 14.44 -37.09
CA GLN A 99 11.14 13.88 -35.91
C GLN A 99 11.80 14.89 -34.96
N THR A 100 11.67 16.20 -35.16
CA THR A 100 12.38 17.18 -34.31
C THR A 100 11.53 17.87 -33.25
N ASN A 101 10.22 17.60 -33.17
CA ASN A 101 9.36 18.22 -32.16
C ASN A 101 9.02 17.32 -30.98
N THR A 102 9.37 16.02 -30.99
CA THR A 102 9.12 15.09 -29.87
C THR A 102 10.18 15.15 -28.80
N SER A 103 11.42 15.57 -29.12
CA SER A 103 12.53 15.62 -28.14
C SER A 103 12.37 16.75 -27.10
N ARG A 104 11.67 17.85 -27.42
CA ARG A 104 11.43 18.94 -26.46
C ARG A 104 10.33 18.63 -25.44
N LEU A 105 9.39 17.79 -25.80
CA LEU A 105 8.34 17.34 -24.88
C LEU A 105 8.85 16.26 -23.92
N ASP A 106 9.74 15.39 -24.39
CA ASP A 106 10.40 14.39 -23.55
C ASP A 106 11.32 15.04 -22.49
N ASP A 107 12.00 16.15 -22.83
CA ASP A 107 12.81 16.92 -21.88
C ASP A 107 11.97 17.64 -20.81
N MET A 108 10.79 18.13 -21.15
CA MET A 108 9.86 18.74 -20.20
C MET A 108 9.24 17.68 -19.27
N ASP A 109 8.94 16.50 -19.79
CA ASP A 109 8.43 15.37 -19.03
C ASP A 109 9.52 14.81 -18.08
N GLY A 110 10.77 14.76 -18.53
CA GLY A 110 11.92 14.40 -17.73
C GLY A 110 12.20 15.40 -16.60
N LEU A 111 12.08 16.69 -16.88
CA LEU A 111 12.18 17.78 -15.89
C LEU A 111 11.01 17.79 -14.91
N LEU A 112 9.80 17.50 -15.39
CA LEU A 112 8.59 17.33 -14.55
C LEU A 112 8.73 16.11 -13.65
N HIS A 113 9.25 14.99 -14.16
CA HIS A 113 9.49 13.79 -13.38
C HIS A 113 10.58 14.00 -12.31
N ALA A 114 11.67 14.70 -12.64
CA ALA A 114 12.72 15.06 -11.71
C ALA A 114 12.23 16.05 -10.63
N ALA A 115 11.46 17.06 -11.03
CA ALA A 115 10.85 18.03 -10.12
C ALA A 115 9.78 17.43 -9.20
N MET A 116 9.12 16.36 -9.65
CA MET A 116 8.08 15.67 -8.90
C MET A 116 8.64 14.64 -7.89
N GLY A 117 9.95 14.33 -7.93
CA GLY A 117 10.51 13.22 -7.14
C GLY A 117 9.87 11.88 -7.49
N ILE A 118 9.28 11.79 -8.69
CA ILE A 118 8.65 10.61 -9.25
C ILE A 118 9.70 9.95 -10.13
N PHE A 119 10.54 9.13 -9.52
CA PHE A 119 11.33 8.21 -10.31
C PHE A 119 10.37 7.24 -10.99
N SER A 120 10.51 7.09 -12.31
CA SER A 120 9.87 6.02 -13.04
C SER A 120 10.17 4.70 -12.32
N GLU A 121 9.21 3.77 -12.31
CA GLU A 121 9.48 2.40 -11.89
C GLU A 121 10.61 1.86 -12.79
N GLY A 122 11.82 1.91 -12.30
CA GLY A 122 13.01 1.52 -13.06
C GLY A 122 14.28 2.27 -12.75
N THR A 123 14.25 3.33 -11.95
CA THR A 123 15.47 4.03 -11.55
C THR A 123 15.55 4.15 -10.04
N ASN A 124 16.50 3.43 -9.51
CA ASN A 124 17.17 3.52 -8.23
C ASN A 124 16.58 4.52 -7.22
N GLU A 125 16.02 3.98 -6.13
CA GLU A 125 15.96 4.69 -4.85
C GLU A 125 17.37 5.14 -4.48
N ILE A 126 17.68 6.42 -4.67
CA ILE A 126 18.83 7.02 -4.02
C ILE A 126 18.49 7.09 -2.54
N ASN A 127 19.03 6.15 -1.80
CA ASN A 127 19.09 6.21 -0.35
C ASN A 127 19.95 7.40 0.04
N LEU A 128 19.30 8.48 0.45
CA LEU A 128 19.93 9.47 1.30
C LEU A 128 20.20 8.83 2.66
N VAL A 129 21.38 8.28 2.81
CA VAL A 129 21.95 7.97 4.12
C VAL A 129 22.21 9.31 4.78
N ALA A 130 21.40 9.67 5.76
CA ALA A 130 21.71 10.73 6.70
C ALA A 130 22.87 10.25 7.56
N ASN A 131 24.05 10.72 7.27
CA ASN A 131 25.15 10.73 8.24
C ASN A 131 24.81 11.79 9.29
N GLU A 132 24.58 11.34 10.51
CA GLU A 132 24.60 12.19 11.69
C GLU A 132 26.01 12.71 11.89
N THR A 133 26.23 13.98 11.65
CA THR A 133 27.31 14.73 12.28
C THR A 133 26.72 15.97 12.91
N ASN A 134 26.89 16.05 14.22
CA ASN A 134 26.60 17.18 15.08
C ASN A 134 27.19 18.47 14.52
N GLY A 135 26.38 19.51 14.41
CA GLY A 135 26.79 20.87 14.13
C GLY A 135 25.66 21.82 14.46
N GLN A 136 25.71 22.39 15.66
CA GLN A 136 24.87 23.51 16.08
C GLN A 136 25.09 24.68 15.12
N GLN A 137 24.04 25.12 14.44
CA GLN A 137 23.89 26.52 14.05
C GLN A 137 22.40 26.88 14.03
N SER A 138 22.09 27.81 14.94
CA SER A 138 20.81 28.46 15.05
C SER A 138 20.56 29.33 13.82
N SER A 139 19.56 29.01 13.04
CA SER A 139 18.95 29.95 12.11
C SER A 139 17.50 30.19 12.52
N ARG A 140 17.21 31.46 12.79
CA ARG A 140 15.89 31.98 13.11
C ARG A 140 14.92 31.61 12.02
N PHE A 141 14.01 30.69 12.32
CA PHE A 141 12.82 30.50 11.53
C PHE A 141 11.78 31.53 11.97
N VAL A 142 11.48 32.45 11.10
CA VAL A 142 10.28 33.29 11.21
C VAL A 142 9.09 32.37 11.04
N THR A 143 8.25 32.28 12.03
CA THR A 143 7.02 31.50 12.06
C THR A 143 6.02 32.08 11.07
N ILE A 144 5.84 31.41 9.94
CA ILE A 144 4.74 31.65 9.01
C ILE A 144 3.47 30.97 9.58
N GLU A 145 2.98 31.44 10.70
CA GLU A 145 1.71 31.00 11.28
C GLU A 145 0.52 31.88 10.87
N GLN A 146 0.75 33.05 10.28
CA GLN A 146 -0.34 34.00 10.00
C GLN A 146 -0.97 33.89 8.61
N ALA A 147 -0.30 33.28 7.61
CA ALA A 147 -0.84 33.24 6.24
C ALA A 147 -1.84 32.10 5.97
N SER A 148 -1.98 31.12 6.86
CA SER A 148 -2.94 30.01 6.68
C SER A 148 -4.30 30.25 7.33
N GLU A 149 -4.46 31.27 8.16
CA GLU A 149 -5.73 31.56 8.85
C GLU A 149 -6.68 32.42 8.02
N GLU A 150 -6.18 33.22 7.06
CA GLU A 150 -7.05 34.11 6.26
C GLU A 150 -7.81 33.41 5.13
N VAL A 151 -7.31 32.29 4.61
CA VAL A 151 -7.95 31.61 3.47
C VAL A 151 -9.20 30.80 3.88
N ASP A 152 -9.31 30.37 5.14
CA ASP A 152 -10.51 29.70 5.67
C ASP A 152 -11.61 30.71 6.12
N ALA A 153 -11.32 32.01 6.11
CA ALA A 153 -12.18 33.01 6.68
C ALA A 153 -13.30 33.55 5.76
N GLN A 154 -13.16 33.35 4.44
CA GLN A 154 -14.12 33.89 3.46
C GLN A 154 -15.20 32.91 2.96
N GLN A 155 -15.29 31.69 3.48
CA GLN A 155 -16.17 30.64 2.95
C GLN A 155 -17.50 30.40 3.67
N HIS A 156 -17.96 31.24 4.56
CA HIS A 156 -19.26 31.02 5.23
C HIS A 156 -20.14 32.28 5.28
N THR A 157 -20.69 32.63 4.13
CA THR A 157 -22.02 33.18 4.02
C THR A 157 -22.86 32.27 3.14
N GLU A 158 -23.25 31.15 3.68
CA GLU A 158 -24.37 30.36 3.14
C GLU A 158 -25.32 30.02 4.28
N ARG A 159 -26.56 30.41 4.00
CA ARG A 159 -27.74 30.29 4.80
C ARG A 159 -28.03 28.87 5.22
N ASN A 160 -28.61 28.73 6.39
CA ASN A 160 -29.35 27.56 6.84
C ASN A 160 -30.45 27.20 5.84
N ASP A 161 -30.28 26.06 5.18
CA ASP A 161 -31.37 25.34 4.51
C ASP A 161 -31.28 23.88 4.92
N ALA A 162 -31.87 23.59 6.05
CA ALA A 162 -32.27 22.26 6.47
C ALA A 162 -33.68 22.02 5.91
N GLU A 163 -33.77 21.68 4.64
CA GLU A 163 -34.90 21.04 3.97
C GLU A 163 -34.54 20.87 2.49
N HIS A 164 -34.13 19.63 2.09
CA HIS A 164 -34.35 19.11 0.73
C HIS A 164 -33.47 17.86 0.49
N HIS A 165 -33.89 16.74 1.01
CA HIS A 165 -33.41 15.42 0.57
C HIS A 165 -34.32 14.79 -0.50
N ARG A 166 -34.72 15.53 -1.55
CA ARG A 166 -35.43 14.97 -2.74
C ARG A 166 -35.32 15.89 -3.96
N GLY A 167 -34.13 16.24 -4.39
CA GLY A 167 -33.99 17.09 -5.58
C GLY A 167 -32.55 17.32 -6.07
N SER A 168 -31.57 16.72 -5.39
CA SER A 168 -30.14 17.01 -5.59
C SER A 168 -29.58 16.38 -6.88
N SER A 169 -30.03 15.20 -7.29
CA SER A 169 -29.49 14.45 -8.42
C SER A 169 -29.64 15.17 -9.77
N SER A 170 -30.81 15.76 -10.05
CA SER A 170 -31.06 16.44 -11.34
C SER A 170 -30.27 17.75 -11.49
N ARG A 171 -30.02 18.46 -10.39
CA ARG A 171 -29.31 19.75 -10.39
C ARG A 171 -27.81 19.55 -10.52
N GLU A 172 -27.25 18.55 -9.83
CA GLU A 172 -25.83 18.19 -9.95
C GLU A 172 -25.49 17.63 -11.33
N THR A 173 -26.38 16.85 -11.92
CA THR A 173 -26.20 16.33 -13.29
C THR A 173 -26.24 17.47 -14.32
N SER A 174 -27.13 18.45 -14.15
CA SER A 174 -27.23 19.64 -15.00
C SER A 174 -26.00 20.55 -14.87
N GLU A 175 -25.51 20.78 -13.66
CA GLU A 175 -24.28 21.53 -13.41
C GLU A 175 -23.05 20.84 -13.99
N PHE A 176 -22.99 19.52 -13.91
CA PHE A 176 -21.92 18.71 -14.48
C PHE A 176 -21.94 18.73 -16.02
N LEU A 177 -23.10 18.61 -16.67
CA LEU A 177 -23.22 18.70 -18.12
C LEU A 177 -22.89 20.12 -18.65
N LYS A 178 -23.27 21.17 -17.91
CA LYS A 178 -22.84 22.53 -18.23
C LYS A 178 -21.32 22.66 -18.10
N PHE A 179 -20.74 22.05 -17.09
CA PHE A 179 -19.30 22.04 -16.90
C PHE A 179 -18.55 21.29 -18.00
N LEU A 180 -19.09 20.17 -18.51
CA LEU A 180 -18.53 19.46 -19.66
C LEU A 180 -18.55 20.32 -20.95
N LYS A 181 -19.55 21.13 -21.09
CA LYS A 181 -19.62 22.11 -22.20
C LYS A 181 -18.52 23.17 -22.04
N ASP A 182 -18.33 23.71 -20.81
CA ASP A 182 -17.27 24.67 -20.50
C ASP A 182 -15.86 24.01 -20.55
N ALA A 183 -15.78 22.68 -20.41
CA ALA A 183 -14.52 21.91 -20.48
C ALA A 183 -13.95 21.82 -21.92
N ASN A 184 -14.79 21.92 -22.92
CA ASN A 184 -14.37 21.96 -24.32
C ASN A 184 -14.03 23.38 -24.80
N GLU A 185 -14.21 24.38 -23.95
CA GLU A 185 -13.81 25.77 -24.25
C GLU A 185 -12.29 25.86 -24.40
N GLU A 186 -11.82 26.42 -25.52
CA GLU A 186 -10.39 26.65 -25.73
C GLU A 186 -9.83 27.56 -24.64
N LEU A 187 -8.57 27.33 -24.22
CA LEU A 187 -7.89 28.15 -23.22
C LEU A 187 -7.85 29.64 -23.63
N TYR A 188 -7.61 29.88 -24.89
CA TYR A 188 -7.72 31.16 -25.59
C TYR A 188 -8.07 30.89 -27.08
N PRO A 189 -8.65 31.84 -27.81
CA PRO A 189 -9.03 31.61 -29.22
C PRO A 189 -7.87 31.09 -30.07
N GLY A 190 -8.04 29.89 -30.66
CA GLY A 190 -7.03 29.21 -31.48
C GLY A 190 -6.09 28.29 -30.72
N CYS A 191 -6.26 28.06 -29.42
CA CYS A 191 -5.49 27.12 -28.63
C CYS A 191 -5.92 25.68 -28.87
N LYS A 192 -5.30 24.98 -29.82
CA LYS A 192 -5.61 23.58 -30.14
C LYS A 192 -5.10 22.55 -29.12
N LYS A 193 -4.18 22.94 -28.22
CA LYS A 193 -3.47 21.99 -27.32
C LYS A 193 -4.14 21.86 -25.98
N PHE A 194 -4.71 22.91 -25.44
CA PHE A 194 -5.30 22.91 -24.12
C PHE A 194 -6.71 23.49 -24.14
N SER A 195 -7.64 22.79 -23.50
CA SER A 195 -8.86 23.41 -23.04
C SER A 195 -8.61 24.14 -21.72
N LYS A 196 -9.46 25.12 -21.40
CA LYS A 196 -9.47 25.83 -20.13
C LYS A 196 -9.35 24.88 -18.94
N LEU A 197 -10.19 23.85 -18.92
CA LEU A 197 -10.24 22.87 -17.85
C LEU A 197 -8.95 22.05 -17.74
N SER A 198 -8.47 21.51 -18.88
CA SER A 198 -7.27 20.68 -18.90
C SER A 198 -6.07 21.46 -18.38
N PHE A 199 -5.93 22.73 -18.75
CA PHE A 199 -4.84 23.58 -18.32
C PHE A 199 -4.90 23.90 -16.82
N ILE A 200 -6.09 24.27 -16.30
CA ILE A 200 -6.29 24.54 -14.86
C ILE A 200 -5.94 23.33 -14.01
N ILE A 201 -6.35 22.14 -14.44
CA ILE A 201 -6.10 20.91 -13.71
C ILE A 201 -4.61 20.57 -13.70
N HIS A 202 -3.91 20.72 -14.81
CA HIS A 202 -2.47 20.54 -14.86
C HIS A 202 -1.73 21.50 -13.91
N LEU A 203 -2.07 22.78 -13.93
CA LEU A 203 -1.49 23.77 -13.04
C LEU A 203 -1.78 23.47 -11.57
N PHE A 204 -3.02 23.08 -11.25
CA PHE A 204 -3.40 22.73 -9.88
C PHE A 204 -2.69 21.46 -9.39
N HIS A 205 -2.47 20.51 -10.27
CA HIS A 205 -1.67 19.33 -9.98
C HIS A 205 -0.22 19.70 -9.66
N LEU A 206 0.40 20.56 -10.49
CA LEU A 206 1.75 21.08 -10.22
C LEU A 206 1.83 21.81 -8.88
N LYS A 207 0.81 22.64 -8.55
CA LYS A 207 0.69 23.30 -7.25
C LYS A 207 0.76 22.28 -6.10
N CYS A 208 -0.06 21.24 -6.17
CA CYS A 208 -0.13 20.22 -5.11
C CYS A 208 1.16 19.42 -4.98
N LEU A 209 1.77 19.03 -6.11
CA LEU A 209 3.02 18.26 -6.13
C LEU A 209 4.20 19.05 -5.56
N ASN A 210 4.31 20.32 -5.92
CA ASN A 210 5.44 21.17 -5.51
C ASN A 210 5.18 21.94 -4.22
N GLY A 211 4.00 21.76 -3.60
CA GLY A 211 3.65 22.39 -2.33
C GLY A 211 3.53 23.92 -2.41
N TRP A 212 3.14 24.47 -3.59
CA TRP A 212 2.94 25.91 -3.74
C TRP A 212 1.82 26.40 -2.83
N THR A 213 2.02 27.56 -2.24
CA THR A 213 0.98 28.22 -1.42
C THR A 213 -0.21 28.62 -2.29
N GLY A 214 -1.35 28.94 -1.67
CA GLY A 214 -2.49 29.49 -2.39
C GLY A 214 -2.16 30.81 -3.05
N GLU A 215 -1.40 31.64 -2.35
CA GLU A 215 -0.94 32.94 -2.81
C GLU A 215 0.01 32.81 -4.00
N SER A 216 1.07 32.00 -3.89
CA SER A 216 2.00 31.75 -5.02
C SER A 216 1.29 31.24 -6.26
N PHE A 217 0.26 30.42 -6.08
CA PHE A 217 -0.52 29.91 -7.21
C PHE A 217 -1.45 30.98 -7.82
N SER A 218 -2.03 31.85 -7.00
CA SER A 218 -2.82 33.00 -7.48
C SER A 218 -1.95 33.96 -8.28
N MET A 219 -0.76 34.30 -7.77
CA MET A 219 0.22 35.13 -8.50
C MET A 219 0.63 34.51 -9.84
N LEU A 220 0.80 33.20 -9.90
CA LEU A 220 1.11 32.50 -11.14
C LEU A 220 -0.06 32.57 -12.14
N LEU A 221 -1.31 32.43 -11.66
CA LEU A 221 -2.49 32.54 -12.52
C LEU A 221 -2.63 33.95 -13.10
N GLU A 222 -2.41 34.97 -12.30
CA GLU A 222 -2.39 36.37 -12.74
C GLU A 222 -1.31 36.59 -13.80
N LEU A 223 -0.08 36.15 -13.55
CA LEU A 223 1.03 36.27 -14.50
C LEU A 223 0.72 35.56 -15.83
N LEU A 224 0.07 34.39 -15.80
CA LEU A 224 -0.30 33.65 -16.99
C LEU A 224 -1.42 34.33 -17.77
N ILE A 225 -2.37 34.98 -17.09
CA ILE A 225 -3.41 35.78 -17.74
C ILE A 225 -2.80 36.96 -18.50
N ASP A 226 -1.82 37.63 -17.89
CA ASP A 226 -1.12 38.76 -18.53
C ASP A 226 -0.21 38.34 -19.68
N ALA A 227 0.32 37.10 -19.64
CA ALA A 227 1.23 36.56 -20.65
C ALA A 227 0.52 35.91 -21.85
N PHE A 228 -0.73 35.53 -21.70
CA PHE A 228 -1.48 34.87 -22.77
C PHE A 228 -2.25 35.89 -23.64
N PRO A 229 -2.68 35.51 -24.88
CA PRO A 229 -3.46 36.36 -25.76
C PRO A 229 -4.78 36.83 -25.11
N GLU A 230 -5.28 37.95 -25.57
CA GLU A 230 -6.61 38.44 -25.19
C GLU A 230 -7.70 37.38 -25.43
N GLY A 231 -8.65 37.30 -24.49
CA GLY A 231 -9.67 36.25 -24.49
C GLY A 231 -9.31 34.98 -23.73
N THR A 232 -8.18 34.98 -23.03
CA THR A 232 -7.78 33.84 -22.14
C THR A 232 -8.76 33.67 -21.01
N SER A 233 -9.28 32.45 -20.87
CA SER A 233 -10.31 32.07 -19.89
C SER A 233 -9.71 31.31 -18.71
N LEU A 234 -8.91 32.01 -17.88
CA LEU A 234 -8.31 31.43 -16.67
C LEU A 234 -8.91 32.03 -15.38
N PRO A 235 -8.99 31.23 -14.30
CA PRO A 235 -9.34 31.76 -12.98
C PRO A 235 -8.24 32.68 -12.45
N ARG A 236 -8.61 33.78 -11.82
CA ARG A 236 -7.68 34.78 -11.27
C ARG A 236 -7.08 34.37 -9.94
N SER A 237 -7.66 33.41 -9.28
CA SER A 237 -7.22 33.03 -7.92
C SER A 237 -7.29 31.52 -7.68
N THR A 238 -6.53 31.07 -6.67
CA THR A 238 -6.63 29.70 -6.15
C THR A 238 -8.06 29.34 -5.76
N TYR A 239 -8.83 30.30 -5.26
CA TYR A 239 -10.21 30.10 -4.86
C TYR A 239 -11.11 29.76 -6.07
N GLU A 240 -10.99 30.54 -7.14
CA GLU A 240 -11.74 30.30 -8.37
C GLU A 240 -11.33 28.97 -9.04
N ALA A 241 -10.03 28.65 -9.07
CA ALA A 241 -9.54 27.37 -9.55
C ALA A 241 -10.12 26.19 -8.75
N LYS A 242 -10.18 26.30 -7.42
CA LYS A 242 -10.85 25.32 -6.57
C LYS A 242 -12.35 25.21 -6.82
N LYS A 243 -13.02 26.31 -7.14
CA LYS A 243 -14.45 26.33 -7.49
C LYS A 243 -14.69 25.54 -8.79
N VAL A 244 -13.83 25.71 -9.79
CA VAL A 244 -13.86 24.93 -11.03
C VAL A 244 -13.68 23.45 -10.75
N ILE A 245 -12.69 23.07 -9.92
CA ILE A 245 -12.45 21.68 -9.54
C ILE A 245 -13.61 21.10 -8.72
N LYS A 246 -14.21 21.89 -7.84
CA LYS A 246 -15.39 21.47 -7.04
C LYS A 246 -16.63 21.27 -7.93
N ALA A 247 -16.77 22.03 -9.00
CA ALA A 247 -17.84 21.86 -9.97
C ALA A 247 -17.75 20.52 -10.74
N LEU A 248 -16.56 19.88 -10.79
CA LEU A 248 -16.42 18.48 -11.22
C LEU A 248 -17.11 17.50 -10.25
N GLY A 249 -17.61 17.97 -9.10
CA GLY A 249 -18.19 17.14 -8.06
C GLY A 249 -17.16 16.20 -7.39
N LEU A 250 -15.85 16.36 -7.67
CA LEU A 250 -14.77 15.66 -6.98
C LEU A 250 -14.35 16.49 -5.77
N SER A 251 -15.00 16.29 -4.65
CA SER A 251 -14.74 16.97 -3.40
C SER A 251 -14.73 15.98 -2.24
N TYR A 252 -14.42 16.47 -1.06
CA TYR A 252 -14.56 15.72 0.17
C TYR A 252 -15.32 16.55 1.21
N GLU A 253 -16.00 15.85 2.09
CA GLU A 253 -16.75 16.44 3.19
C GLU A 253 -15.93 16.41 4.48
N LYS A 254 -16.08 17.46 5.29
CA LYS A 254 -15.47 17.55 6.63
C LYS A 254 -16.52 17.21 7.68
N ILE A 255 -16.49 15.99 8.18
CA ILE A 255 -17.41 15.55 9.24
C ILE A 255 -16.70 15.68 10.58
N HIS A 256 -17.27 16.44 11.51
CA HIS A 256 -16.69 16.60 12.83
C HIS A 256 -16.85 15.32 13.65
N CYS A 257 -15.85 14.99 14.46
CA CYS A 257 -15.81 13.80 15.29
C CYS A 257 -15.59 14.17 16.74
N CYS A 258 -16.12 13.35 17.64
CA CYS A 258 -15.76 13.46 19.05
C CYS A 258 -14.23 13.25 19.23
N PRO A 259 -13.55 14.08 20.06
CA PRO A 259 -12.11 13.90 20.32
C PRO A 259 -11.74 12.52 20.89
N ASN A 260 -12.70 11.87 21.56
CA ASN A 260 -12.53 10.54 22.19
C ASN A 260 -13.09 9.41 21.33
N ASP A 261 -13.39 9.65 20.05
CA ASP A 261 -13.90 8.66 19.10
C ASP A 261 -15.21 7.98 19.55
N CYS A 262 -16.14 8.76 20.11
CA CYS A 262 -17.41 8.22 20.58
C CYS A 262 -18.51 8.28 19.51
N LEU A 263 -18.51 9.31 18.66
CA LEU A 263 -19.52 9.56 17.63
C LEU A 263 -19.02 10.50 16.54
N LEU A 264 -19.73 10.53 15.41
CA LEU A 264 -19.68 11.58 14.41
C LEU A 264 -20.80 12.60 14.67
N PHE A 265 -20.50 13.87 14.45
CA PHE A 265 -21.51 14.94 14.44
C PHE A 265 -22.14 14.99 13.04
N LEU A 266 -23.05 14.02 12.77
CA LEU A 266 -23.68 13.78 11.47
C LEU A 266 -25.18 13.48 11.66
N GLY A 267 -26.02 13.79 10.67
CA GLY A 267 -27.48 13.59 10.72
C GLY A 267 -28.12 14.37 11.87
N GLU A 268 -28.88 13.71 12.70
CA GLU A 268 -29.56 14.32 13.88
C GLU A 268 -28.58 15.01 14.84
N LYS A 269 -27.31 14.55 14.89
CA LYS A 269 -26.26 15.08 15.77
C LYS A 269 -25.41 16.16 15.10
N ALA A 270 -25.78 16.61 13.93
CA ALA A 270 -24.99 17.58 13.14
C ALA A 270 -24.82 18.92 13.86
N ASN A 271 -25.80 19.31 14.68
CA ASN A 271 -25.82 20.58 15.40
C ASN A 271 -25.32 20.49 16.85
N ASP A 272 -24.98 19.30 17.35
CA ASP A 272 -24.53 19.12 18.72
C ASP A 272 -23.18 19.83 18.96
N GLU A 273 -23.07 20.57 20.03
CA GLU A 273 -21.87 21.26 20.49
C GLU A 273 -20.98 20.36 21.36
N VAL A 274 -21.59 19.33 21.97
CA VAL A 274 -20.99 18.47 22.97
C VAL A 274 -21.32 17.00 22.67
N CYS A 275 -20.36 16.11 22.85
CA CYS A 275 -20.59 14.67 22.71
C CYS A 275 -21.50 14.18 23.85
N HIS A 276 -22.68 13.66 23.53
CA HIS A 276 -23.61 13.11 24.52
C HIS A 276 -23.12 11.84 25.23
N VAL A 277 -22.10 11.15 24.66
CA VAL A 277 -21.52 9.94 25.25
C VAL A 277 -20.46 10.24 26.30
N CYS A 278 -19.59 11.23 26.06
CA CYS A 278 -18.44 11.50 26.94
C CYS A 278 -18.34 12.94 27.44
N GLY A 279 -19.30 13.82 27.08
CA GLY A 279 -19.34 15.22 27.52
C GLY A 279 -18.22 16.11 26.93
N SER A 280 -17.40 15.59 25.99
CA SER A 280 -16.32 16.37 25.39
C SER A 280 -16.87 17.39 24.40
N SER A 281 -16.30 18.61 24.42
CA SER A 281 -16.62 19.62 23.43
C SER A 281 -16.24 19.22 22.02
N ARG A 282 -17.10 19.53 21.06
CA ARG A 282 -16.84 19.41 19.63
C ARG A 282 -15.66 20.27 19.17
N TRP A 283 -15.42 21.39 19.90
CA TRP A 283 -14.50 22.45 19.55
C TRP A 283 -13.22 22.40 20.40
N VAL A 284 -12.12 22.90 19.83
CA VAL A 284 -10.86 23.06 20.55
C VAL A 284 -11.03 24.12 21.65
N ILE A 285 -10.83 23.70 22.89
CA ILE A 285 -10.81 24.62 24.04
C ILE A 285 -9.38 25.18 24.11
N LYS A 286 -9.22 26.47 23.78
CA LYS A 286 -7.95 27.16 24.05
C LYS A 286 -7.80 27.30 25.57
N LYS A 287 -6.73 26.75 26.15
CA LYS A 287 -6.35 27.04 27.52
C LYS A 287 -6.06 28.53 27.60
N GLN A 288 -6.84 29.26 28.37
CA GLN A 288 -6.48 30.61 28.79
C GLN A 288 -5.21 30.47 29.61
N VAL A 289 -4.11 31.00 29.07
CA VAL A 289 -2.90 31.28 29.87
C VAL A 289 -3.27 32.56 30.60
N ASP A 290 -3.50 32.45 31.90
CA ASP A 290 -3.67 33.58 32.79
C ASP A 290 -2.49 34.53 32.63
N LYS A 291 -2.68 35.56 31.84
CA LYS A 291 -1.87 36.79 31.92
C LYS A 291 -2.74 37.83 32.56
N GLU A 292 -2.73 37.84 33.89
CA GLU A 292 -3.09 39.07 34.64
C GLU A 292 -2.14 40.20 34.23
N LYS A 293 -2.60 41.10 33.39
CA LYS A 293 -2.20 42.50 33.44
C LYS A 293 -3.44 43.36 33.12
N LYS A 294 -3.95 43.97 34.14
CA LYS A 294 -4.91 45.06 34.09
C LYS A 294 -4.37 46.20 33.23
N THR A 295 -5.17 46.67 32.30
CA THR A 295 -5.33 48.08 32.00
C THR A 295 -6.81 48.28 31.62
N GLN A 296 -7.51 49.06 32.37
CA GLN A 296 -8.77 49.70 32.03
C GLN A 296 -8.51 50.59 30.82
N ASP A 297 -9.38 50.51 29.81
CA ASP A 297 -10.00 51.62 29.15
C ASP A 297 -10.80 51.14 27.92
N GLU A 298 -11.99 51.65 27.85
CA GLU A 298 -12.88 51.92 26.71
C GLU A 298 -13.62 50.75 25.99
N GLU A 299 -14.92 50.83 26.21
CA GLU A 299 -15.99 50.19 25.46
C GLU A 299 -15.94 50.56 23.97
N THR A 300 -15.71 49.59 23.08
CA THR A 300 -16.24 49.63 21.73
C THR A 300 -16.75 48.24 21.35
N ASN A 301 -18.09 48.17 21.19
CA ASN A 301 -18.83 47.03 20.71
C ASN A 301 -18.48 46.72 19.25
N ASN A 302 -17.54 45.80 19.01
CA ASN A 302 -17.45 44.97 17.84
C ASN A 302 -16.37 43.90 18.08
N VAL A 303 -16.71 42.87 18.89
CA VAL A 303 -15.85 41.70 19.04
C VAL A 303 -16.08 40.81 17.80
N PRO A 304 -15.09 40.60 16.93
CA PRO A 304 -15.23 39.66 15.83
C PRO A 304 -15.47 38.25 16.42
N ILE A 305 -16.56 37.60 16.02
CA ILE A 305 -16.92 36.25 16.43
C ILE A 305 -15.78 35.33 16.01
N LYS A 306 -14.87 34.98 16.93
CA LYS A 306 -13.75 34.07 16.67
C LYS A 306 -14.32 32.73 16.25
N LYS A 307 -14.07 32.32 15.00
CA LYS A 307 -14.53 31.06 14.45
C LYS A 307 -14.07 29.87 15.31
N LYS A 308 -15.01 29.04 15.73
CA LYS A 308 -14.74 27.83 16.52
C LYS A 308 -14.02 26.82 15.63
N LYS A 309 -12.90 26.22 16.08
CA LYS A 309 -12.15 25.19 15.37
C LYS A 309 -12.56 23.80 15.88
N ALA A 310 -12.95 22.89 14.98
CA ALA A 310 -13.29 21.52 15.35
C ALA A 310 -12.10 20.78 15.97
N ALA A 311 -12.35 20.00 17.02
CA ALA A 311 -11.31 19.27 17.73
C ALA A 311 -10.76 18.08 16.91
N LYS A 312 -11.63 17.39 16.16
CA LYS A 312 -11.28 16.25 15.30
C LYS A 312 -12.16 16.23 14.07
N VAL A 313 -11.59 15.94 12.88
CA VAL A 313 -12.29 15.99 11.59
C VAL A 313 -12.00 14.76 10.77
N LEU A 314 -13.05 13.99 10.43
CA LEU A 314 -13.03 12.98 9.38
C LEU A 314 -13.14 13.65 8.02
N ARG A 315 -12.34 13.21 7.06
CA ARG A 315 -12.48 13.64 5.66
C ARG A 315 -13.11 12.50 4.88
N TYR A 316 -14.33 12.71 4.45
CA TYR A 316 -15.13 11.73 3.73
C TYR A 316 -15.22 12.12 2.25
N PHE A 317 -14.95 11.16 1.37
CA PHE A 317 -15.01 11.30 -0.09
C PHE A 317 -16.19 10.48 -0.59
N PRO A 318 -17.33 11.11 -0.95
CA PRO A 318 -18.54 10.39 -1.35
C PRO A 318 -18.28 9.37 -2.46
N LEU A 319 -18.80 8.17 -2.29
CA LEU A 319 -18.55 7.04 -3.19
C LEU A 319 -19.44 7.08 -4.44
N ILE A 320 -20.73 7.43 -4.27
CA ILE A 320 -21.73 7.44 -5.35
C ILE A 320 -21.27 8.27 -6.56
N PRO A 321 -20.88 9.56 -6.41
CA PRO A 321 -20.45 10.36 -7.56
C PRO A 321 -19.20 9.77 -8.25
N ARG A 322 -18.34 9.10 -7.50
CA ARG A 322 -17.12 8.47 -8.03
C ARG A 322 -17.41 7.24 -8.87
N LEU A 323 -18.38 6.43 -8.45
CA LEU A 323 -18.85 5.28 -9.24
C LEU A 323 -19.59 5.73 -10.49
N GLN A 324 -20.50 6.72 -10.39
CA GLN A 324 -21.22 7.28 -11.53
C GLN A 324 -20.26 7.77 -12.63
N ARG A 325 -19.15 8.38 -12.25
CA ARG A 325 -18.12 8.88 -13.19
C ARG A 325 -17.38 7.80 -13.97
N LEU A 326 -17.35 6.56 -13.49
CA LEU A 326 -16.78 5.45 -14.25
C LEU A 326 -17.59 5.17 -15.53
N PHE A 327 -18.86 5.60 -15.58
CA PHE A 327 -19.76 5.40 -16.71
C PHE A 327 -19.87 6.63 -17.63
N VAL A 328 -19.33 7.78 -17.26
CA VAL A 328 -19.35 9.02 -18.10
C VAL A 328 -18.40 8.92 -19.30
N SER A 329 -17.33 8.14 -19.22
CA SER A 329 -16.42 7.86 -20.33
C SER A 329 -16.83 6.57 -21.05
N THR A 330 -17.05 6.61 -22.35
CA THR A 330 -17.41 5.43 -23.17
C THR A 330 -16.44 4.27 -23.00
N LYS A 331 -15.13 4.56 -22.90
CA LYS A 331 -14.09 3.55 -22.69
C LYS A 331 -14.23 2.90 -21.32
N THR A 332 -14.30 3.71 -20.25
CA THR A 332 -14.38 3.19 -18.88
C THR A 332 -15.71 2.46 -18.65
N ALA A 333 -16.81 2.94 -19.23
CA ALA A 333 -18.11 2.27 -19.16
C ALA A 333 -18.08 0.86 -19.79
N LYS A 334 -17.37 0.67 -20.90
CA LYS A 334 -17.10 -0.65 -21.49
C LYS A 334 -16.22 -1.50 -20.58
N ASP A 335 -15.14 -0.92 -20.03
CA ASP A 335 -14.25 -1.63 -19.12
C ASP A 335 -15.01 -2.11 -17.87
N MET A 336 -16.01 -1.38 -17.38
CA MET A 336 -16.83 -1.78 -16.23
C MET A 336 -17.73 -3.00 -16.48
N ARG A 337 -17.95 -3.39 -17.73
CA ARG A 337 -18.69 -4.60 -18.11
C ARG A 337 -17.78 -5.77 -18.48
N TRP A 338 -16.47 -5.56 -18.49
CA TRP A 338 -15.50 -6.55 -18.94
C TRP A 338 -15.62 -7.90 -18.20
N HIS A 339 -15.91 -7.90 -16.90
CA HIS A 339 -16.03 -9.11 -16.10
C HIS A 339 -17.10 -10.07 -16.61
N GLU A 340 -18.11 -9.59 -17.35
CA GLU A 340 -19.14 -10.41 -17.98
C GLU A 340 -18.90 -10.57 -19.49
N GLU A 341 -18.62 -9.48 -20.21
CA GLU A 341 -18.55 -9.44 -21.67
C GLU A 341 -17.19 -9.84 -22.24
N GLY A 342 -16.09 -9.55 -21.53
CA GLY A 342 -14.71 -9.73 -22.02
C GLY A 342 -13.89 -10.80 -21.32
N ARG A 343 -14.44 -11.47 -20.31
CA ARG A 343 -13.75 -12.48 -19.51
C ARG A 343 -13.82 -13.85 -20.16
N VAL A 344 -12.71 -14.57 -20.23
CA VAL A 344 -12.68 -15.99 -20.65
C VAL A 344 -13.24 -16.86 -19.52
N LYS A 345 -14.23 -17.69 -19.83
CA LYS A 345 -14.93 -18.59 -18.89
C LYS A 345 -14.52 -20.06 -19.15
N ASP A 346 -13.24 -20.39 -18.92
CA ASP A 346 -12.64 -21.71 -19.16
C ASP A 346 -12.38 -22.53 -17.88
N GLY A 347 -12.87 -22.07 -16.74
CA GLY A 347 -12.69 -22.73 -15.44
C GLY A 347 -11.44 -22.33 -14.67
N LEU A 348 -10.47 -21.64 -15.32
CA LEU A 348 -9.27 -21.14 -14.64
C LEU A 348 -9.57 -19.86 -13.87
N LEU A 349 -8.93 -19.69 -12.72
CA LEU A 349 -9.08 -18.50 -11.90
C LEU A 349 -8.04 -17.44 -12.32
N ARG A 350 -8.49 -16.33 -12.89
CA ARG A 350 -7.67 -15.18 -13.32
C ARG A 350 -8.13 -13.88 -12.72
N HIS A 351 -9.37 -13.84 -12.24
CA HIS A 351 -10.04 -12.66 -11.73
C HIS A 351 -10.99 -13.03 -10.58
N PRO A 352 -11.35 -12.13 -9.65
CA PRO A 352 -12.35 -12.39 -8.62
C PRO A 352 -13.69 -12.95 -9.15
N ALA A 353 -14.07 -12.54 -10.37
CA ALA A 353 -15.27 -13.04 -11.03
C ALA A 353 -15.23 -14.56 -11.39
N ASP A 354 -14.04 -15.16 -11.36
CA ASP A 354 -13.89 -16.61 -11.54
C ASP A 354 -14.07 -17.39 -10.23
N GLY A 355 -14.04 -16.70 -9.09
CA GLY A 355 -14.14 -17.29 -7.77
C GLY A 355 -15.58 -17.72 -7.42
N LYS A 356 -15.68 -18.73 -6.55
CA LYS A 356 -16.98 -19.27 -6.11
C LYS A 356 -17.84 -18.20 -5.38
N ALA A 357 -17.21 -17.28 -4.62
CA ALA A 357 -17.93 -16.25 -3.88
C ALA A 357 -18.70 -15.29 -4.79
N TRP A 358 -18.11 -14.93 -5.94
CA TRP A 358 -18.79 -14.08 -6.93
C TRP A 358 -19.98 -14.82 -7.55
N ARG A 359 -19.78 -16.05 -8.01
CA ARG A 359 -20.85 -16.87 -8.62
C ARG A 359 -22.01 -17.15 -7.67
N ALA A 360 -21.70 -17.55 -6.45
CA ALA A 360 -22.73 -17.80 -5.43
C ALA A 360 -23.52 -16.54 -5.04
N PHE A 361 -22.89 -15.36 -5.11
CA PHE A 361 -23.57 -14.09 -4.92
C PHE A 361 -24.53 -13.81 -6.08
N ASP A 362 -24.09 -14.00 -7.32
CA ASP A 362 -24.88 -13.76 -8.53
C ASP A 362 -26.08 -14.71 -8.60
N GLU A 363 -25.91 -15.99 -8.22
CA GLU A 363 -26.99 -16.99 -8.11
C GLU A 363 -28.02 -16.61 -7.06
N ARG A 364 -27.58 -16.04 -5.93
CA ARG A 364 -28.48 -15.65 -4.85
C ARG A 364 -29.23 -14.34 -5.12
N TYR A 365 -28.63 -13.44 -5.87
CA TYR A 365 -29.19 -12.12 -6.18
C TYR A 365 -29.27 -11.90 -7.70
N PRO A 366 -30.14 -12.66 -8.41
CA PRO A 366 -30.25 -12.57 -9.86
C PRO A 366 -30.65 -11.18 -10.36
N ASP A 367 -31.49 -10.45 -9.60
CA ASP A 367 -31.85 -9.07 -9.93
C ASP A 367 -30.65 -8.10 -9.91
N PHE A 368 -29.63 -8.39 -9.07
CA PHE A 368 -28.40 -7.62 -9.05
C PHE A 368 -27.46 -8.02 -10.19
N SER A 369 -27.36 -9.31 -10.48
CA SER A 369 -26.43 -9.84 -11.49
C SER A 369 -26.92 -9.69 -12.92
N SER A 370 -28.23 -9.46 -13.13
CA SER A 370 -28.84 -9.27 -14.46
C SER A 370 -28.32 -8.06 -15.22
N ASP A 371 -27.89 -7.00 -14.52
CA ASP A 371 -27.20 -5.86 -15.13
C ASP A 371 -25.69 -5.92 -14.84
N SER A 372 -24.89 -6.16 -15.88
CA SER A 372 -23.44 -6.25 -15.80
C SER A 372 -22.75 -4.94 -15.37
N ARG A 373 -23.46 -3.81 -15.35
CA ARG A 373 -22.99 -2.49 -14.88
C ARG A 373 -23.00 -2.41 -13.35
N ASN A 374 -23.72 -3.28 -12.64
CA ASN A 374 -23.72 -3.29 -11.19
C ASN A 374 -22.35 -3.63 -10.63
N VAL A 375 -21.91 -2.87 -9.63
CA VAL A 375 -20.50 -2.82 -9.20
C VAL A 375 -20.24 -3.69 -7.98
N ARG A 376 -19.18 -4.49 -8.06
CA ARG A 376 -18.68 -5.31 -6.96
C ARG A 376 -17.39 -4.70 -6.45
N LEU A 377 -17.35 -4.42 -5.15
CA LEU A 377 -16.33 -3.62 -4.49
C LEU A 377 -15.52 -4.44 -3.48
N GLY A 378 -14.22 -4.15 -3.40
CA GLY A 378 -13.39 -4.51 -2.26
C GLY A 378 -13.09 -3.28 -1.42
N LEU A 379 -12.91 -3.44 -0.11
CA LEU A 379 -12.54 -2.36 0.81
C LEU A 379 -11.21 -2.69 1.48
N ALA A 380 -10.24 -1.77 1.37
CA ALA A 380 -8.95 -1.91 2.05
C ALA A 380 -8.76 -0.79 3.08
N SER A 381 -8.23 -1.12 4.25
CA SER A 381 -7.90 -0.15 5.28
C SER A 381 -6.76 -0.65 6.15
N ASP A 382 -5.80 0.22 6.41
CA ASP A 382 -4.71 0.02 7.35
C ASP A 382 -4.17 1.37 7.83
N GLY A 383 -3.43 1.37 8.95
CA GLY A 383 -2.88 2.56 9.55
C GLY A 383 -1.45 2.83 9.15
N PHE A 384 -1.14 4.04 8.70
CA PHE A 384 0.21 4.45 8.42
C PHE A 384 0.63 5.74 9.14
N ASN A 385 1.93 5.87 9.42
CA ASN A 385 2.48 7.12 9.94
C ASN A 385 2.69 8.10 8.77
N PRO A 386 2.00 9.26 8.75
CA PRO A 386 2.12 10.24 7.68
C PRO A 386 3.47 10.97 7.67
N PHE A 387 4.25 10.86 8.74
CA PHE A 387 5.56 11.51 8.86
C PHE A 387 6.69 10.57 8.44
N ARG A 388 7.74 11.11 7.85
CA ARG A 388 8.91 10.31 7.43
C ARG A 388 9.78 9.86 8.61
N THR A 389 9.61 10.44 9.79
CA THR A 389 10.38 10.12 11.00
C THR A 389 9.63 9.12 11.87
N MET A 390 10.32 8.07 12.32
CA MET A 390 9.74 7.03 13.20
C MET A 390 9.56 7.47 14.67
N ASN A 391 10.05 8.66 15.03
CA ASN A 391 10.03 9.10 16.43
C ASN A 391 8.67 9.60 16.93
N THR A 392 7.71 9.80 16.06
CA THR A 392 6.34 10.20 16.41
C THR A 392 5.39 9.05 16.19
N THR A 393 4.71 8.61 17.24
CA THR A 393 3.63 7.64 17.14
C THR A 393 2.39 8.37 16.63
N TYR A 394 2.11 8.25 15.34
CA TYR A 394 0.92 8.80 14.69
C TYR A 394 0.38 7.76 13.68
N SER A 395 -0.93 7.60 13.59
CA SER A 395 -1.53 6.59 12.73
C SER A 395 -2.77 7.13 12.03
N THR A 396 -2.60 7.59 10.80
CA THR A 396 -3.69 7.96 9.89
C THR A 396 -4.23 6.70 9.23
N TRP A 397 -5.56 6.55 9.13
CA TRP A 397 -6.23 5.38 8.55
C TRP A 397 -7.04 5.77 7.32
N PRO A 398 -6.54 5.59 6.11
CA PRO A 398 -7.34 5.69 4.90
C PRO A 398 -8.22 4.45 4.72
N VAL A 399 -9.39 4.66 4.16
CA VAL A 399 -10.27 3.60 3.66
C VAL A 399 -10.36 3.75 2.16
N VAL A 400 -9.99 2.68 1.45
CA VAL A 400 -9.90 2.64 -0.01
C VAL A 400 -10.87 1.61 -0.55
N VAL A 401 -11.62 1.96 -1.58
CA VAL A 401 -12.57 1.09 -2.26
C VAL A 401 -12.03 0.75 -3.66
N ILE A 402 -12.19 -0.50 -4.07
CA ILE A 402 -11.64 -1.05 -5.32
C ILE A 402 -12.79 -1.64 -6.14
N PRO A 403 -13.10 -1.13 -7.34
CA PRO A 403 -14.10 -1.73 -8.23
C PRO A 403 -13.50 -2.93 -8.97
N TYR A 404 -14.08 -4.12 -8.78
CA TYR A 404 -13.61 -5.36 -9.40
C TYR A 404 -14.22 -5.65 -10.77
N ASN A 405 -15.13 -4.85 -11.27
CA ASN A 405 -15.71 -5.02 -12.61
C ASN A 405 -14.67 -4.86 -13.73
N LEU A 406 -13.60 -4.09 -13.43
CA LEU A 406 -12.58 -3.68 -14.39
C LEU A 406 -11.70 -4.86 -14.86
N PRO A 407 -11.17 -4.81 -16.10
CA PRO A 407 -10.22 -5.79 -16.61
C PRO A 407 -9.02 -6.04 -15.69
N SER A 408 -8.51 -7.25 -15.69
CA SER A 408 -7.42 -7.72 -14.84
C SER A 408 -6.16 -6.82 -14.91
N TRP A 409 -5.85 -6.28 -16.09
CA TRP A 409 -4.66 -5.43 -16.31
C TRP A 409 -4.80 -3.98 -15.83
N ILE A 410 -6.01 -3.53 -15.46
CA ILE A 410 -6.24 -2.18 -14.91
C ILE A 410 -6.90 -2.18 -13.54
N CYS A 411 -7.58 -3.26 -13.14
CA CYS A 411 -8.32 -3.35 -11.88
C CYS A 411 -7.48 -2.92 -10.67
N MET A 412 -6.26 -3.46 -10.52
CA MET A 412 -5.39 -3.19 -9.38
C MET A 412 -4.42 -2.02 -9.59
N LYS A 413 -4.61 -1.19 -10.65
CA LYS A 413 -3.83 0.04 -10.80
C LYS A 413 -4.32 1.10 -9.82
N GLN A 414 -3.38 1.83 -9.21
CA GLN A 414 -3.67 2.88 -8.21
C GLN A 414 -4.64 3.96 -8.72
N SER A 415 -4.66 4.23 -10.04
CA SER A 415 -5.60 5.16 -10.67
C SER A 415 -7.07 4.75 -10.58
N ASN A 416 -7.35 3.48 -10.25
CA ASN A 416 -8.70 2.95 -10.11
C ASN A 416 -9.10 2.75 -8.64
N PHE A 417 -8.19 3.05 -7.70
CA PHE A 417 -8.48 3.03 -6.29
C PHE A 417 -9.22 4.30 -5.90
N ILE A 418 -10.34 4.13 -5.22
CA ILE A 418 -11.18 5.22 -4.73
C ILE A 418 -10.91 5.40 -3.25
N LEU A 419 -10.31 6.54 -2.86
CA LEU A 419 -10.20 6.90 -1.46
C LEU A 419 -11.58 7.33 -0.96
N SER A 420 -12.15 6.58 -0.03
CA SER A 420 -13.46 6.87 0.53
C SER A 420 -13.38 7.75 1.77
N MET A 421 -12.37 7.58 2.61
CA MET A 421 -12.18 8.46 3.76
C MET A 421 -10.74 8.45 4.28
N ILE A 422 -10.43 9.50 5.07
CA ILE A 422 -9.21 9.58 5.85
C ILE A 422 -9.62 9.76 7.32
N ILE A 423 -9.44 8.68 8.09
CA ILE A 423 -9.70 8.71 9.53
C ILE A 423 -8.51 9.37 10.21
N PRO A 424 -8.70 10.50 10.90
CA PRO A 424 -7.62 11.21 11.53
C PRO A 424 -7.21 10.54 12.84
N GLY A 425 -5.94 10.58 13.16
CA GLY A 425 -5.58 10.10 14.47
C GLY A 425 -4.15 10.31 14.86
N GLU A 426 -3.93 10.58 16.16
CA GLU A 426 -2.68 10.29 16.83
C GLU A 426 -2.59 8.79 17.12
N LYS A 427 -3.73 8.11 17.23
CA LYS A 427 -3.88 6.69 17.55
C LYS A 427 -4.74 5.99 16.50
N SER A 428 -4.50 4.67 16.35
CA SER A 428 -5.39 3.80 15.58
C SER A 428 -6.82 3.85 16.13
N PRO A 429 -7.85 3.85 15.28
CA PRO A 429 -9.25 3.79 15.72
C PRO A 429 -9.60 2.48 16.44
N GLY A 430 -8.82 1.41 16.20
CA GLY A 430 -9.10 0.10 16.79
C GLY A 430 -10.51 -0.39 16.44
N ASN A 431 -11.22 -0.98 17.40
CA ASN A 431 -12.58 -1.46 17.20
C ASN A 431 -13.61 -0.34 16.97
N ASP A 432 -13.28 0.92 17.32
CA ASP A 432 -14.15 2.08 17.13
C ASP A 432 -14.16 2.57 15.67
N ILE A 433 -13.48 1.86 14.73
CA ILE A 433 -13.45 2.20 13.30
C ILE A 433 -14.85 2.24 12.68
N ASP A 434 -15.81 1.48 13.21
CA ASP A 434 -17.19 1.44 12.76
C ASP A 434 -17.89 2.79 12.84
N ILE A 435 -17.48 3.64 13.78
CA ILE A 435 -18.00 4.99 13.91
C ILE A 435 -17.71 5.80 12.66
N PHE A 436 -16.48 5.69 12.18
CA PHE A 436 -16.02 6.42 11.00
C PHE A 436 -16.58 5.86 9.69
N LEU A 437 -16.89 4.56 9.65
CA LEU A 437 -17.43 3.90 8.46
C LEU A 437 -18.91 4.24 8.18
N GLN A 438 -19.64 4.83 9.11
CA GLN A 438 -21.08 5.12 8.96
C GLN A 438 -21.44 5.79 7.63
N PRO A 439 -20.80 6.91 7.19
CA PRO A 439 -21.16 7.57 5.94
C PRO A 439 -21.03 6.65 4.72
N LEU A 440 -19.96 5.81 4.69
CA LEU A 440 -19.75 4.84 3.61
C LEU A 440 -20.81 3.73 3.62
N ILE A 441 -21.16 3.22 4.79
CA ILE A 441 -22.21 2.19 4.93
C ILE A 441 -23.57 2.72 4.48
N ASP A 442 -23.89 3.98 4.77
CA ASP A 442 -25.13 4.61 4.36
C ASP A 442 -25.18 4.78 2.83
N GLU A 443 -24.09 5.18 2.17
CA GLU A 443 -24.01 5.20 0.70
C GLU A 443 -24.08 3.79 0.08
N LEU A 444 -23.46 2.78 0.71
CA LEU A 444 -23.56 1.38 0.24
C LEU A 444 -25.00 0.83 0.34
N LYS A 445 -25.80 1.26 1.33
CA LYS A 445 -27.23 0.93 1.42
C LYS A 445 -28.03 1.61 0.32
N GLN A 446 -27.72 2.88 0.02
CA GLN A 446 -28.34 3.60 -1.12
C GLN A 446 -27.99 2.92 -2.45
N LEU A 447 -26.73 2.57 -2.65
CA LEU A 447 -26.27 1.85 -3.84
C LEU A 447 -26.86 0.45 -3.95
N TRP A 448 -27.18 -0.21 -2.85
CA TRP A 448 -27.92 -1.48 -2.89
C TRP A 448 -29.34 -1.32 -3.43
N GLY A 449 -30.01 -0.22 -3.09
CA GLY A 449 -31.31 0.17 -3.66
C GLY A 449 -31.25 0.60 -5.11
N GLY A 450 -30.13 1.17 -5.54
CA GLY A 450 -29.91 1.70 -6.88
C GLY A 450 -29.94 3.22 -6.96
N VAL A 451 -29.09 3.79 -7.81
CA VAL A 451 -28.98 5.24 -8.06
C VAL A 451 -28.96 5.49 -9.56
N ASP A 452 -29.72 6.47 -10.02
CA ASP A 452 -29.77 6.83 -11.43
C ASP A 452 -28.40 7.28 -11.93
N THR A 453 -27.91 6.64 -12.99
CA THR A 453 -26.58 6.84 -13.55
C THR A 453 -26.61 6.84 -15.06
N TYR A 454 -25.97 7.84 -15.68
CA TYR A 454 -25.84 7.92 -17.14
C TYR A 454 -24.66 7.05 -17.63
N ASP A 455 -24.93 6.19 -18.61
CA ASP A 455 -23.94 5.37 -19.31
C ASP A 455 -23.62 5.95 -20.69
N ALA A 456 -22.44 6.56 -20.82
CA ALA A 456 -21.99 7.18 -22.07
C ALA A 456 -21.76 6.16 -23.20
N SER A 457 -21.60 4.87 -22.90
CA SER A 457 -21.39 3.85 -23.93
C SER A 457 -22.69 3.44 -24.64
N THR A 458 -23.83 3.59 -23.96
CA THR A 458 -25.17 3.28 -24.49
C THR A 458 -26.02 4.53 -24.72
N GLY A 459 -25.64 5.69 -24.15
CA GLY A 459 -26.42 6.92 -24.18
C GLY A 459 -27.67 6.89 -23.30
N GLN A 460 -27.78 5.93 -22.38
CA GLN A 460 -28.99 5.70 -21.56
C GLN A 460 -28.69 5.85 -20.07
N THR A 461 -29.72 6.20 -19.32
CA THR A 461 -29.70 6.17 -17.87
C THR A 461 -30.10 4.79 -17.36
N PHE A 462 -29.41 4.28 -16.32
CA PHE A 462 -29.68 3.03 -15.66
C PHE A 462 -29.61 3.15 -14.15
N HIS A 463 -30.14 2.19 -13.43
CA HIS A 463 -30.04 2.14 -11.97
C HIS A 463 -28.74 1.44 -11.57
N LEU A 464 -27.72 2.22 -11.20
CA LEU A 464 -26.45 1.71 -10.71
C LEU A 464 -26.63 1.14 -9.32
N ARG A 465 -26.38 -0.15 -9.15
CA ARG A 465 -26.28 -0.79 -7.86
C ARG A 465 -24.85 -1.16 -7.55
N ALA A 466 -24.49 -1.21 -6.26
CA ALA A 466 -23.17 -1.69 -5.85
C ALA A 466 -23.24 -2.50 -4.56
N MET A 467 -22.33 -3.47 -4.44
CA MET A 467 -22.17 -4.29 -3.26
C MET A 467 -20.70 -4.38 -2.85
N LEU A 468 -20.46 -4.49 -1.54
CA LEU A 468 -19.15 -4.75 -0.97
C LEU A 468 -18.97 -6.26 -0.82
N MET A 469 -18.02 -6.85 -1.57
CA MET A 469 -17.73 -8.28 -1.51
C MET A 469 -17.02 -8.66 -0.22
N TRP A 470 -15.92 -7.96 0.08
CA TRP A 470 -15.05 -8.26 1.22
C TRP A 470 -14.18 -7.08 1.63
N THR A 471 -13.49 -7.24 2.75
CA THR A 471 -12.42 -6.33 3.17
C THR A 471 -11.04 -6.97 2.98
N ILE A 472 -10.02 -6.14 2.74
CA ILE A 472 -8.62 -6.49 2.53
C ILE A 472 -7.79 -5.78 3.60
N ASN A 473 -7.11 -6.53 4.46
CA ASN A 473 -6.44 -5.93 5.62
C ASN A 473 -5.29 -6.80 6.11
N ASP A 474 -4.33 -6.19 6.78
CA ASP A 474 -3.42 -6.93 7.63
C ASP A 474 -4.16 -7.59 8.82
N PHE A 475 -3.50 -8.49 9.53
CA PHE A 475 -4.16 -9.26 10.59
C PHE A 475 -4.64 -8.41 11.80
N PRO A 476 -3.94 -7.34 12.24
CA PRO A 476 -4.46 -6.37 13.19
C PRO A 476 -5.70 -5.62 12.70
N ALA A 477 -5.70 -5.12 11.45
CA ALA A 477 -6.86 -4.42 10.88
C ALA A 477 -8.04 -5.37 10.62
N TYR A 478 -7.76 -6.64 10.29
CA TYR A 478 -8.78 -7.69 10.25
C TYR A 478 -9.60 -7.72 11.54
N GLY A 479 -8.91 -7.74 12.70
CA GLY A 479 -9.59 -7.71 14.00
C GLY A 479 -10.41 -6.45 14.24
N ASN A 480 -9.92 -5.29 13.77
CA ASN A 480 -10.62 -4.02 13.91
C ASN A 480 -11.90 -3.96 13.07
N LEU A 481 -11.90 -4.50 11.86
CA LEU A 481 -13.03 -4.46 10.93
C LEU A 481 -14.03 -5.58 11.19
N SER A 482 -13.57 -6.80 11.41
CA SER A 482 -14.44 -7.95 11.67
C SER A 482 -15.01 -7.97 13.08
N GLY A 483 -14.26 -7.45 14.06
CA GLY A 483 -14.56 -7.64 15.50
C GLY A 483 -14.02 -8.95 16.08
N TRP A 484 -13.39 -9.81 15.27
CA TRP A 484 -12.78 -11.05 15.73
C TRP A 484 -11.50 -10.79 16.53
N SER A 485 -11.27 -11.60 17.56
CA SER A 485 -10.04 -11.50 18.36
C SER A 485 -8.87 -12.19 17.63
N THR A 486 -8.02 -11.45 16.95
CA THR A 486 -6.82 -11.95 16.25
C THR A 486 -5.66 -12.35 17.17
N LYS A 487 -5.89 -12.42 18.48
CA LYS A 487 -4.90 -12.77 19.52
C LYS A 487 -5.49 -13.72 20.52
N GLY A 488 -4.65 -14.53 21.19
CA GLY A 488 -5.08 -15.43 22.24
C GLY A 488 -5.51 -16.79 21.72
N LYS A 489 -6.24 -17.54 22.53
CA LYS A 489 -6.59 -18.94 22.28
C LYS A 489 -7.28 -19.18 20.93
N TYR A 490 -8.19 -18.32 20.54
CA TYR A 490 -9.07 -18.44 19.38
C TYR A 490 -8.70 -17.48 18.24
N ALA A 491 -7.41 -17.28 17.97
CA ALA A 491 -6.96 -16.26 17.04
C ALA A 491 -7.28 -16.55 15.56
N CYS A 492 -7.55 -17.81 15.17
CA CYS A 492 -7.89 -18.16 13.78
C CYS A 492 -9.35 -17.80 13.47
N PRO A 493 -9.63 -16.90 12.53
CA PRO A 493 -11.01 -16.56 12.19
C PRO A 493 -11.72 -17.66 11.36
N CYS A 494 -10.96 -18.54 10.70
CA CYS A 494 -11.52 -19.65 9.90
C CYS A 494 -11.91 -20.83 10.79
N CYS A 495 -11.04 -21.21 11.74
CA CYS A 495 -11.31 -22.27 12.69
C CYS A 495 -12.25 -21.84 13.82
N ALA A 496 -12.40 -20.55 14.06
CA ALA A 496 -13.24 -19.95 15.08
C ALA A 496 -13.02 -20.56 16.48
N GLU A 497 -14.07 -20.99 17.15
CA GLU A 497 -14.04 -21.69 18.45
C GLU A 497 -13.29 -23.03 18.40
N ASN A 498 -13.20 -23.63 17.22
CA ASN A 498 -12.47 -24.89 16.98
C ASN A 498 -10.96 -24.70 16.77
N THR A 499 -10.44 -23.47 16.96
CA THR A 499 -9.00 -23.21 16.85
C THR A 499 -8.22 -24.09 17.82
N HIS A 500 -7.34 -24.95 17.28
CA HIS A 500 -6.44 -25.73 18.09
C HIS A 500 -5.24 -24.89 18.50
N SER A 501 -5.15 -24.58 19.77
CA SER A 501 -4.03 -23.83 20.34
C SER A 501 -3.64 -24.37 21.70
N LYS A 502 -2.34 -24.29 22.02
CA LYS A 502 -1.79 -24.72 23.30
C LYS A 502 -0.99 -23.57 23.93
N TRP A 503 -1.16 -23.34 25.23
CA TRP A 503 -0.42 -22.31 25.93
C TRP A 503 0.98 -22.85 26.29
N LEU A 504 2.00 -22.13 25.92
CA LEU A 504 3.39 -22.40 26.27
C LEU A 504 3.75 -21.60 27.51
N TYR A 505 3.87 -22.28 28.64
CA TYR A 505 4.02 -21.66 29.98
C TYR A 505 5.33 -20.88 30.12
N ASN A 506 6.44 -21.44 29.65
CA ASN A 506 7.75 -20.79 29.69
C ASN A 506 7.86 -19.70 28.63
N GLY A 507 7.35 -19.95 27.42
CA GLY A 507 7.32 -19.01 26.32
C GLY A 507 6.29 -17.89 26.46
N ARG A 508 5.29 -18.05 27.37
CA ARG A 508 4.18 -17.11 27.63
C ARG A 508 3.43 -16.68 26.36
N LYS A 509 3.10 -17.65 25.53
CA LYS A 509 2.38 -17.43 24.26
C LYS A 509 1.59 -18.67 23.88
N TYR A 510 0.60 -18.49 22.99
CA TYR A 510 -0.07 -19.61 22.33
C TYR A 510 0.76 -20.10 21.15
N CYS A 511 0.77 -21.41 20.93
CA CYS A 511 1.14 -22.04 19.66
C CYS A 511 -0.11 -22.67 19.03
N TYR A 512 -0.09 -22.75 17.69
CA TYR A 512 -1.20 -23.23 16.88
C TYR A 512 -0.71 -24.39 16.03
N MET A 513 -0.80 -25.58 16.62
CA MET A 513 -0.45 -26.87 16.02
C MET A 513 -1.72 -27.61 15.64
N GLY A 514 -1.61 -28.90 15.33
CA GLY A 514 -2.75 -29.77 15.06
C GLY A 514 -3.18 -29.75 13.59
N HIS A 515 -2.26 -29.47 12.66
CA HIS A 515 -2.51 -29.54 11.22
C HIS A 515 -2.85 -30.96 10.74
N ARG A 516 -2.57 -31.97 11.56
CA ARG A 516 -2.99 -33.38 11.35
C ARG A 516 -4.50 -33.55 11.18
N ARG A 517 -5.33 -32.59 11.65
CA ARG A 517 -6.80 -32.59 11.48
C ARG A 517 -7.27 -32.59 10.04
N TRP A 518 -6.44 -32.08 9.12
CA TRP A 518 -6.71 -31.99 7.68
C TRP A 518 -6.21 -33.20 6.90
N LEU A 519 -5.50 -34.12 7.54
CA LEU A 519 -5.08 -35.39 6.93
C LEU A 519 -6.26 -36.39 6.93
N PRO A 520 -6.27 -37.40 6.02
CA PRO A 520 -7.20 -38.52 6.08
C PRO A 520 -7.22 -39.20 7.47
N GLU A 521 -8.34 -39.81 7.84
CA GLU A 521 -8.50 -40.41 9.18
C GLU A 521 -7.51 -41.54 9.45
N ASP A 522 -7.17 -42.31 8.45
CA ASP A 522 -6.23 -43.45 8.49
C ASP A 522 -4.77 -43.04 8.41
N HIS A 523 -4.45 -41.75 8.22
CA HIS A 523 -3.08 -41.29 8.07
C HIS A 523 -2.26 -41.50 9.34
N THR A 524 -1.07 -42.15 9.21
CA THR A 524 -0.21 -42.55 10.33
C THR A 524 0.19 -41.39 11.26
N PHE A 525 0.30 -40.17 10.76
CA PHE A 525 0.66 -39.01 11.60
C PHE A 525 -0.41 -38.65 12.62
N ARG A 526 -1.68 -39.00 12.40
CA ARG A 526 -2.75 -38.73 13.36
C ARG A 526 -2.53 -39.48 14.70
N TYR A 527 -1.90 -40.63 14.65
CA TYR A 527 -1.66 -41.49 15.83
C TYR A 527 -0.32 -41.28 16.47
N GLN A 528 0.61 -40.54 15.83
CA GLN A 528 1.91 -40.23 16.41
C GLN A 528 1.81 -39.13 17.48
N LYS A 529 2.29 -39.42 18.70
CA LYS A 529 2.29 -38.45 19.82
C LYS A 529 3.61 -37.72 19.98
N TYR A 530 4.71 -38.47 19.91
CA TYR A 530 6.07 -38.05 20.28
C TYR A 530 6.59 -36.81 19.51
N TYR A 531 6.31 -36.74 18.23
CA TYR A 531 6.80 -35.67 17.36
C TYR A 531 5.88 -34.44 17.30
N PHE A 532 4.69 -34.51 17.87
CA PHE A 532 3.67 -33.46 17.80
C PHE A 532 3.44 -32.81 19.18
N ASP A 533 2.25 -32.79 19.65
CA ASP A 533 1.85 -32.10 20.88
C ASP A 533 1.65 -33.08 22.08
N GLY A 534 2.07 -34.31 21.91
CA GLY A 534 1.94 -35.35 22.93
C GLY A 534 0.61 -36.10 22.92
N SER A 535 -0.29 -35.81 21.99
CA SER A 535 -1.61 -36.43 21.89
C SER A 535 -1.86 -37.03 20.49
N GLU A 536 -2.84 -37.93 20.38
CA GLU A 536 -3.42 -38.36 19.09
C GLU A 536 -4.36 -37.27 18.57
N GLU A 537 -4.53 -37.21 17.24
CA GLU A 537 -5.45 -36.25 16.63
C GLU A 537 -6.61 -36.99 15.98
N LEU A 538 -7.72 -37.09 16.68
CA LEU A 538 -8.93 -37.77 16.22
C LEU A 538 -9.98 -36.80 15.64
N ARG A 539 -9.81 -35.50 15.84
CA ARG A 539 -10.78 -34.49 15.38
C ARG A 539 -10.65 -34.26 13.89
N MET A 540 -11.78 -33.95 13.25
CA MET A 540 -11.81 -33.55 11.86
C MET A 540 -11.41 -32.09 11.68
N ALA A 541 -11.09 -31.70 10.42
CA ALA A 541 -10.88 -30.31 10.05
C ALA A 541 -12.13 -29.47 10.40
N PRO A 542 -11.96 -28.29 10.98
CA PRO A 542 -13.10 -27.44 11.30
C PRO A 542 -13.74 -26.90 10.03
N GLU A 543 -15.06 -26.89 10.00
CA GLU A 543 -15.83 -26.23 8.95
C GLU A 543 -15.77 -24.70 9.11
N ILE A 544 -15.69 -23.99 7.98
CA ILE A 544 -15.71 -22.52 7.98
C ILE A 544 -17.16 -22.07 8.25
N ALA A 545 -17.33 -21.26 9.30
CA ALA A 545 -18.65 -20.77 9.69
C ALA A 545 -19.25 -19.87 8.59
N SER A 546 -20.50 -20.17 8.21
CA SER A 546 -21.30 -19.32 7.32
C SER A 546 -21.55 -17.95 7.95
N GLY A 547 -21.91 -16.95 7.13
CA GLY A 547 -22.24 -15.62 7.67
C GLY A 547 -23.47 -15.67 8.60
N SER A 548 -24.44 -16.52 8.32
CA SER A 548 -25.63 -16.73 9.18
C SER A 548 -25.23 -17.35 10.51
N ASN A 549 -24.30 -18.33 10.52
CA ASN A 549 -23.78 -18.90 11.77
C ASN A 549 -23.04 -17.83 12.61
N VAL A 550 -22.22 -17.01 11.95
CA VAL A 550 -21.56 -15.88 12.62
C VAL A 550 -22.56 -14.86 13.16
N LEU A 551 -23.60 -14.55 12.41
CA LEU A 551 -24.65 -13.62 12.83
C LEU A 551 -25.42 -14.17 14.04
N GLY A 552 -25.72 -15.48 14.07
CA GLY A 552 -26.31 -16.16 15.22
C GLY A 552 -25.44 -16.09 16.46
N GLN A 553 -24.11 -16.28 16.34
CA GLN A 553 -23.17 -16.08 17.47
C GLN A 553 -23.18 -14.62 17.98
N LEU A 554 -23.51 -13.66 17.12
CA LEU A 554 -23.51 -12.22 17.42
C LEU A 554 -24.88 -11.68 17.88
N GLU A 555 -25.92 -12.49 17.98
CA GLU A 555 -27.27 -12.05 18.38
C GLU A 555 -27.28 -11.34 19.76
N SER A 556 -26.50 -11.88 20.70
CA SER A 556 -26.35 -11.30 22.03
C SER A 556 -25.43 -10.07 22.07
N VAL A 557 -24.68 -9.81 21.00
CA VAL A 557 -23.73 -8.68 20.90
C VAL A 557 -24.42 -7.51 20.21
N LYS A 558 -24.79 -6.48 20.96
CA LYS A 558 -25.36 -5.26 20.38
C LYS A 558 -24.33 -4.56 19.48
N VAL A 559 -24.79 -4.05 18.33
CA VAL A 559 -24.01 -3.10 17.54
C VAL A 559 -23.90 -1.83 18.36
N THR A 560 -22.74 -1.58 18.93
CA THR A 560 -22.44 -0.32 19.63
C THR A 560 -21.56 0.53 18.73
N LEU A 561 -22.16 1.57 18.18
CA LEU A 561 -21.42 2.64 17.52
C LEU A 561 -20.85 3.56 18.61
N GLY A 562 -19.60 3.29 19.01
CA GLY A 562 -18.89 4.08 20.00
C GLY A 562 -18.96 3.53 21.43
N LYS A 563 -18.34 4.26 22.34
CA LYS A 563 -18.28 3.89 23.75
C LYS A 563 -19.66 4.04 24.39
N LEU A 564 -20.13 3.00 25.07
CA LEU A 564 -21.33 3.08 25.87
C LEU A 564 -21.12 4.05 27.05
N PRO A 565 -22.11 4.87 27.44
CA PRO A 565 -22.08 5.55 28.70
C PRO A 565 -21.96 4.50 29.82
N ASN A 566 -21.01 4.66 30.74
CA ASN A 566 -20.99 3.83 31.93
C ASN A 566 -22.26 4.07 32.71
N GLU A 567 -23.04 3.05 33.00
CA GLU A 567 -24.29 3.11 33.75
C GLU A 567 -24.14 3.72 35.16
N GLU A 568 -22.91 3.84 35.63
CA GLU A 568 -22.56 4.54 36.87
C GLU A 568 -21.81 5.83 36.61
N GLY A 569 -22.29 6.86 36.09
CA GLY A 569 -21.79 8.25 35.95
C GLY A 569 -20.39 8.62 36.52
N LYS A 570 -19.49 7.70 36.65
CA LYS A 570 -18.11 7.92 37.10
C LYS A 570 -17.15 7.87 35.90
N PHE A 571 -16.87 9.07 35.40
CA PHE A 571 -15.72 9.28 34.50
C PHE A 571 -14.45 8.83 35.22
N MET A 572 -13.87 7.67 34.83
CA MET A 572 -12.48 7.41 35.13
C MET A 572 -11.61 8.40 34.38
N ASN A 573 -11.34 9.53 35.03
CA ASN A 573 -10.23 10.40 34.66
C ASN A 573 -8.94 9.57 34.76
N ASN A 574 -8.47 9.03 33.66
CA ASN A 574 -7.12 8.50 33.55
C ASN A 574 -6.11 9.65 33.58
N ARG A 575 -6.07 10.37 34.72
CA ARG A 575 -4.89 11.13 35.09
C ARG A 575 -3.77 10.12 35.23
N LYS A 576 -2.84 10.09 34.27
CA LYS A 576 -1.54 9.51 34.41
C LYS A 576 -0.93 10.00 35.72
N LYS A 577 -1.05 9.23 36.80
CA LYS A 577 -0.17 9.37 37.97
C LYS A 577 1.22 8.95 37.54
N ASN A 578 2.10 9.91 37.40
CA ASN A 578 3.54 9.71 37.38
C ASN A 578 3.92 8.96 38.65
N LYS A 579 4.07 7.65 38.55
CA LYS A 579 4.79 6.87 39.56
C LYS A 579 6.22 6.67 39.08
N LYS A 580 7.08 7.65 39.31
CA LYS A 580 8.47 7.41 39.67
C LYS A 580 8.47 6.87 41.11
N GLY A 581 9.05 5.72 41.29
CA GLY A 581 9.48 5.31 42.63
C GLY A 581 9.03 3.92 43.06
N LYS A 582 10.05 3.04 43.16
CA LYS A 582 10.18 1.89 44.04
C LYS A 582 9.59 0.55 43.61
N ARG A 583 10.45 -0.20 42.87
CA ARG A 583 10.50 -1.65 43.00
C ARG A 583 10.65 -2.00 44.50
N LYS A 584 9.67 -2.70 45.03
CA LYS A 584 9.90 -3.65 46.16
C LYS A 584 9.07 -4.89 45.93
N ARG A 585 9.78 -6.01 46.06
CA ARG A 585 9.30 -7.38 46.07
C ARG A 585 8.04 -7.55 46.92
N LYS A 586 7.07 -8.31 46.40
CA LYS A 586 6.30 -9.26 47.24
C LYS A 586 6.04 -10.52 46.43
N ARG A 587 6.72 -11.57 46.80
CA ARG A 587 6.46 -12.97 46.57
C ARG A 587 5.63 -13.43 47.75
N GLN A 588 4.49 -14.05 47.50
CA GLN A 588 3.77 -15.00 48.35
C GLN A 588 2.43 -15.28 47.67
N VAL A 589 2.28 -16.50 47.18
CA VAL A 589 1.48 -17.56 47.79
C VAL A 589 -0.01 -17.17 47.92
N LEU A 590 -0.81 -17.78 47.05
CA LEU A 590 -2.20 -18.15 47.35
C LEU A 590 -2.52 -19.39 46.50
N ASP A 591 -2.33 -20.51 47.15
CA ASP A 591 -3.06 -21.75 46.92
C ASP A 591 -4.42 -21.62 47.63
N GLU A 592 -5.36 -22.38 47.13
CA GLU A 592 -6.61 -22.81 47.77
C GLU A 592 -7.67 -21.75 48.07
N ILE A 593 -8.82 -22.01 47.51
CA ILE A 593 -10.20 -22.00 48.05
C ILE A 593 -11.07 -22.04 46.81
N GLY A 594 -11.91 -23.01 46.46
CA GLY A 594 -12.88 -23.64 47.30
C GLY A 594 -14.18 -23.51 46.50
N GLU A 595 -14.66 -24.64 45.97
CA GLU A 595 -15.98 -24.74 45.38
C GLU A 595 -17.04 -24.36 46.41
N SER A 596 -17.93 -23.46 46.03
CA SER A 596 -19.22 -23.37 46.65
C SER A 596 -20.29 -23.00 45.64
N HIS A 597 -21.31 -23.83 45.67
CA HIS A 597 -22.58 -23.75 44.95
C HIS A 597 -23.20 -22.36 44.87
N GLU A 598 -23.53 -21.92 43.65
CA GLU A 598 -24.75 -21.11 43.46
C GLU A 598 -25.52 -21.70 42.28
N GLN A 599 -26.74 -22.15 42.60
CA GLN A 599 -27.74 -22.69 41.71
C GLN A 599 -28.48 -21.54 41.00
N ASP A 600 -28.76 -21.80 39.72
CA ASP A 600 -29.86 -21.30 38.94
C ASP A 600 -30.19 -19.80 38.98
N LEU A 601 -29.67 -19.08 37.95
CA LEU A 601 -30.42 -18.03 37.29
C LEU A 601 -29.87 -17.81 35.86
N GLY A 602 -30.54 -18.38 34.90
CA GLY A 602 -30.56 -17.89 33.52
C GLY A 602 -29.57 -18.47 32.54
N THR A 603 -29.95 -19.53 31.85
CA THR A 603 -29.31 -20.10 30.64
C THR A 603 -29.04 -19.09 29.50
N MET A 604 -29.56 -17.86 29.59
CA MET A 604 -29.23 -16.76 28.63
C MET A 604 -27.96 -15.99 28.97
N SER A 605 -27.39 -16.09 30.17
CA SER A 605 -26.19 -15.34 30.56
C SER A 605 -24.88 -16.05 30.18
N GLU A 606 -24.88 -17.37 30.12
CA GLU A 606 -23.68 -18.14 29.78
C GLU A 606 -23.30 -18.06 28.29
N ALA A 607 -24.26 -18.15 27.39
CA ALA A 607 -24.05 -18.00 25.95
C ALA A 607 -23.52 -16.59 25.62
N ARG A 608 -23.97 -15.54 26.36
CA ARG A 608 -23.48 -14.17 26.23
C ARG A 608 -22.05 -14.02 26.72
N CYS A 609 -21.67 -14.72 27.81
CA CYS A 609 -20.29 -14.76 28.28
C CYS A 609 -19.34 -15.44 27.29
N ASP A 610 -19.80 -16.47 26.58
CA ASP A 610 -18.96 -17.23 25.67
C ASP A 610 -18.68 -16.48 24.36
N ALA A 611 -19.66 -15.90 23.72
CA ALA A 611 -19.46 -15.10 22.49
C ALA A 611 -18.49 -13.91 22.69
N MET A 612 -18.46 -13.31 23.88
CA MET A 612 -17.55 -12.21 24.22
C MET A 612 -16.10 -12.66 24.46
N LYS A 613 -15.83 -13.96 24.49
CA LYS A 613 -14.45 -14.49 24.59
C LYS A 613 -13.65 -14.24 23.31
N TRP A 614 -14.30 -14.30 22.15
CA TRP A 614 -13.66 -14.14 20.84
C TRP A 614 -14.17 -12.97 19.99
N TRP A 615 -15.45 -12.56 20.10
CA TRP A 615 -15.99 -11.38 19.47
C TRP A 615 -15.85 -10.14 20.35
N LYS A 616 -15.28 -9.05 19.80
CA LYS A 616 -15.12 -7.76 20.48
C LYS A 616 -16.26 -6.80 20.18
N LYS A 617 -16.92 -6.98 19.06
CA LYS A 617 -18.04 -6.18 18.58
C LYS A 617 -18.82 -6.95 17.51
N LYS A 618 -20.03 -6.54 17.24
CA LYS A 618 -20.73 -6.85 15.98
C LYS A 618 -20.37 -5.79 14.96
N SER A 619 -19.70 -6.18 13.88
CA SER A 619 -19.22 -5.25 12.85
C SER A 619 -20.37 -4.53 12.16
N ILE A 620 -20.17 -3.23 11.85
CA ILE A 620 -21.15 -2.39 11.14
C ILE A 620 -21.54 -2.99 9.77
N PHE A 621 -20.68 -3.76 9.13
CA PHE A 621 -20.96 -4.40 7.84
C PHE A 621 -22.19 -5.32 7.90
N PHE A 622 -22.52 -5.90 9.05
CA PHE A 622 -23.76 -6.68 9.21
C PHE A 622 -25.06 -5.86 9.12
N THR A 623 -24.96 -4.54 8.99
CA THR A 623 -26.11 -3.69 8.65
C THR A 623 -26.38 -3.62 7.14
N LEU A 624 -25.47 -4.15 6.30
CA LEU A 624 -25.69 -4.32 4.86
C LEU A 624 -26.53 -5.58 4.60
N PRO A 625 -27.61 -5.47 3.80
CA PRO A 625 -28.60 -6.57 3.65
C PRO A 625 -28.05 -7.88 3.12
N TYR A 626 -26.91 -7.84 2.42
CA TYR A 626 -26.31 -8.99 1.74
C TYR A 626 -25.07 -9.55 2.46
N TRP A 627 -24.54 -8.87 3.49
CA TRP A 627 -23.24 -9.20 4.07
C TRP A 627 -23.17 -10.60 4.70
N GLU A 628 -24.24 -11.06 5.31
CA GLU A 628 -24.30 -12.40 5.90
C GLU A 628 -24.18 -13.52 4.85
N HIS A 629 -24.55 -13.22 3.60
CA HIS A 629 -24.53 -14.20 2.51
C HIS A 629 -23.19 -14.24 1.76
N ASN A 630 -22.29 -13.30 2.03
CA ASN A 630 -20.95 -13.32 1.43
C ASN A 630 -20.16 -14.52 1.96
N LEU A 631 -19.66 -15.38 1.08
CA LEU A 631 -18.83 -16.53 1.45
C LEU A 631 -17.49 -16.12 2.05
N ILE A 632 -16.91 -15.01 1.57
CA ILE A 632 -15.76 -14.33 2.19
C ILE A 632 -16.23 -12.95 2.62
N ARG A 633 -16.03 -12.60 3.88
CA ARG A 633 -16.33 -11.27 4.42
C ARG A 633 -15.07 -10.45 4.67
N HIS A 634 -14.03 -11.08 5.13
CA HIS A 634 -12.73 -10.47 5.41
C HIS A 634 -11.64 -11.41 4.90
N ASN A 635 -10.74 -10.92 4.05
CA ASN A 635 -9.67 -11.73 3.47
C ASN A 635 -8.49 -11.90 4.41
N LEU A 636 -7.82 -13.03 4.32
CA LEU A 636 -6.49 -13.25 4.86
C LEU A 636 -5.45 -12.63 3.93
N ASP A 637 -4.55 -11.83 4.47
CA ASP A 637 -3.50 -11.21 3.67
C ASP A 637 -2.30 -12.14 3.49
N VAL A 638 -2.20 -12.74 2.32
CA VAL A 638 -1.13 -13.69 1.97
C VAL A 638 0.24 -13.03 2.11
N MET A 639 0.39 -11.74 1.75
CA MET A 639 1.65 -11.00 1.87
C MET A 639 2.20 -11.01 3.30
N HIS A 640 1.37 -10.67 4.28
CA HIS A 640 1.80 -10.63 5.68
C HIS A 640 1.98 -12.04 6.27
N ILE A 641 1.19 -13.01 5.82
CA ILE A 641 1.36 -14.41 6.24
C ILE A 641 2.71 -14.93 5.77
N GLU A 642 3.03 -14.80 4.48
CA GLU A 642 4.29 -15.21 3.88
C GLU A 642 5.50 -14.55 4.56
N LYS A 643 5.46 -13.22 4.73
CA LYS A 643 6.50 -12.48 5.42
C LYS A 643 6.74 -12.98 6.86
N ASN A 644 5.69 -13.26 7.61
CA ASN A 644 5.83 -13.76 8.98
C ASN A 644 6.37 -15.19 9.03
N VAL A 645 6.00 -16.06 8.08
CA VAL A 645 6.57 -17.40 7.92
C VAL A 645 8.06 -17.29 7.61
N PHE A 646 8.45 -16.41 6.65
CA PHE A 646 9.86 -16.13 6.36
C PHE A 646 10.64 -15.62 7.58
N ASP A 647 10.09 -14.67 8.31
CA ASP A 647 10.71 -14.13 9.53
C ASP A 647 10.93 -15.21 10.59
N ASN A 648 10.01 -16.20 10.69
CA ASN A 648 10.18 -17.34 11.57
C ASN A 648 11.34 -18.24 11.13
N PHE A 649 11.48 -18.55 9.83
CA PHE A 649 12.58 -19.33 9.30
C PHE A 649 13.92 -18.64 9.52
N ILE A 650 14.09 -17.44 8.99
CA ILE A 650 15.36 -16.70 9.08
C ILE A 650 15.71 -16.38 10.53
N GLY A 651 14.73 -15.97 11.33
CA GLY A 651 14.95 -15.72 12.76
C GLY A 651 15.47 -16.93 13.51
N THR A 652 15.00 -18.13 13.14
CA THR A 652 15.40 -19.40 13.79
C THR A 652 16.73 -19.90 13.25
N PHE A 653 16.94 -19.90 11.93
CA PHE A 653 18.19 -20.37 11.31
C PHE A 653 19.40 -19.53 11.72
N LEU A 654 19.29 -18.21 11.67
CA LEU A 654 20.35 -17.31 12.08
C LEU A 654 20.43 -17.11 13.61
N ASN A 655 19.48 -17.65 14.37
CA ASN A 655 19.31 -17.45 15.81
C ASN A 655 19.30 -15.97 16.20
N LEU A 656 18.47 -15.17 15.49
CA LEU A 656 18.38 -13.74 15.71
C LEU A 656 17.74 -13.43 17.07
N ASP A 657 18.36 -12.50 17.82
CA ASP A 657 17.83 -12.07 19.12
C ASP A 657 16.37 -11.59 19.00
N LYS A 658 15.50 -12.02 19.91
CA LYS A 658 14.04 -11.73 19.95
C LYS A 658 13.22 -12.25 18.76
N LYS A 659 13.84 -12.75 17.68
CA LYS A 659 13.15 -13.33 16.53
C LYS A 659 13.24 -14.86 16.47
N SER A 660 14.30 -15.45 16.99
CA SER A 660 14.47 -16.90 17.06
C SER A 660 13.32 -17.56 17.81
N LYS A 661 12.82 -18.66 17.24
CA LYS A 661 11.80 -19.50 17.87
C LYS A 661 12.44 -20.62 18.70
N ASP A 662 13.75 -20.75 18.67
CA ASP A 662 14.53 -21.66 19.48
C ASP A 662 15.29 -20.89 20.56
N ASN A 663 14.88 -21.05 21.79
CA ASN A 663 15.49 -20.44 22.98
C ASN A 663 15.22 -21.29 24.20
N LEU A 664 15.83 -20.94 25.33
CA LEU A 664 15.70 -21.71 26.56
C LEU A 664 14.24 -21.95 26.99
N GLN A 665 13.39 -20.92 26.88
CA GLN A 665 11.97 -21.02 27.23
C GLN A 665 11.23 -22.01 26.34
N ALA A 666 11.49 -21.95 25.03
CA ALA A 666 10.89 -22.88 24.05
C ALA A 666 11.33 -24.34 24.29
N ARG A 667 12.58 -24.55 24.78
CA ARG A 667 13.09 -25.87 25.13
C ARG A 667 12.53 -26.37 26.47
N LEU A 668 12.26 -25.48 27.43
CA LEU A 668 11.56 -25.83 28.68
C LEU A 668 10.09 -26.19 28.40
N ASP A 669 9.43 -25.52 27.41
CA ASP A 669 8.08 -25.89 27.00
C ASP A 669 8.02 -27.33 26.43
N LEU A 670 9.12 -27.86 25.83
CA LEU A 670 9.17 -29.27 25.40
C LEU A 670 9.11 -30.24 26.59
N ILE A 671 9.75 -29.87 27.68
CA ILE A 671 9.68 -30.68 28.94
C ILE A 671 8.25 -30.71 29.46
N ASP A 672 7.60 -29.53 29.55
CA ASP A 672 6.21 -29.41 30.01
C ASP A 672 5.23 -30.19 29.13
N LEU A 673 5.52 -30.30 27.84
CA LEU A 673 4.73 -31.06 26.85
C LEU A 673 5.05 -32.56 26.83
N GLY A 674 6.17 -33.01 27.48
CA GLY A 674 6.61 -34.39 27.46
C GLY A 674 7.05 -34.92 26.11
N ILE A 675 7.58 -34.05 25.22
CA ILE A 675 7.97 -34.40 23.85
C ILE A 675 9.44 -34.10 23.60
N ARG A 676 10.08 -34.86 22.69
CA ARG A 676 11.43 -34.63 22.16
C ARG A 676 12.48 -34.46 23.26
N PRO A 677 12.70 -35.46 24.14
CA PRO A 677 13.65 -35.38 25.25
C PRO A 677 15.09 -35.14 24.79
N GLU A 678 15.46 -35.52 23.55
CA GLU A 678 16.76 -35.27 22.95
C GLU A 678 17.08 -33.77 22.79
N LEU A 679 16.04 -32.92 22.75
CA LEU A 679 16.17 -31.47 22.63
C LEU A 679 16.05 -30.72 23.97
N HIS A 680 15.87 -31.44 25.09
CA HIS A 680 15.74 -30.82 26.40
C HIS A 680 17.05 -30.14 26.85
N PRO A 681 17.00 -29.01 27.58
CA PRO A 681 18.18 -28.33 28.08
C PRO A 681 18.99 -29.23 29.00
N GLN A 682 20.28 -29.35 28.77
CA GLN A 682 21.23 -30.11 29.61
C GLN A 682 21.92 -29.17 30.59
N ILE A 683 22.07 -29.62 31.85
CA ILE A 683 22.85 -28.91 32.86
C ILE A 683 24.28 -29.49 32.84
N LEU A 684 25.25 -28.64 32.50
CA LEU A 684 26.65 -29.00 32.49
C LEU A 684 27.22 -29.02 33.91
N ALA A 685 28.37 -29.70 34.13
CA ALA A 685 29.05 -29.81 35.42
C ALA A 685 29.36 -28.42 36.05
N ASN A 686 29.52 -27.38 35.27
CA ASN A 686 29.73 -26.00 35.70
C ASN A 686 28.42 -25.21 36.00
N GLY A 687 27.27 -25.90 36.08
CA GLY A 687 25.96 -25.31 36.36
C GLY A 687 25.36 -24.50 35.15
N LYS A 688 26.09 -24.34 34.04
CA LYS A 688 25.57 -23.69 32.83
C LYS A 688 24.62 -24.63 32.10
N ARG A 689 23.57 -24.05 31.51
CA ARG A 689 22.62 -24.78 30.66
C ARG A 689 23.10 -24.79 29.21
N ARG A 690 23.18 -25.99 28.63
CA ARG A 690 23.45 -26.20 27.21
C ARG A 690 22.15 -26.59 26.49
N LEU A 691 21.90 -26.02 25.34
CA LEU A 691 20.81 -26.44 24.44
C LEU A 691 21.40 -27.41 23.41
N PRO A 692 20.95 -28.67 23.37
CA PRO A 692 21.36 -29.60 22.30
C PRO A 692 21.02 -29.04 20.92
N PRO A 693 21.87 -29.23 19.89
CA PRO A 693 21.56 -28.74 18.53
C PRO A 693 20.36 -29.52 18.00
N ALA A 694 19.42 -28.77 17.41
CA ALA A 694 18.33 -29.35 16.62
C ALA A 694 18.75 -29.48 15.14
N CYS A 695 18.02 -30.29 14.37
CA CYS A 695 18.32 -30.50 12.95
C CYS A 695 18.28 -29.20 12.09
N PHE A 696 17.63 -28.15 12.58
CA PHE A 696 17.59 -26.82 11.95
C PHE A 696 18.63 -25.84 12.53
N THR A 697 19.45 -26.25 13.49
CA THR A 697 20.47 -25.39 14.10
C THR A 697 21.67 -25.28 13.19
N MET A 698 21.91 -24.10 12.64
CA MET A 698 23.06 -23.81 11.80
C MET A 698 24.32 -23.54 12.60
N SER A 699 25.44 -24.09 12.18
CA SER A 699 26.79 -23.74 12.64
C SER A 699 27.13 -22.28 12.24
N MET A 700 28.20 -21.74 12.79
CA MET A 700 28.63 -20.38 12.44
C MET A 700 29.07 -20.28 10.97
N ASP A 701 29.65 -21.35 10.43
CA ASP A 701 30.11 -21.38 9.03
C ASP A 701 28.93 -21.49 8.05
N GLU A 702 27.92 -22.31 8.36
CA GLU A 702 26.67 -22.36 7.60
C GLU A 702 25.93 -21.02 7.61
N LYS A 703 25.86 -20.30 8.75
CA LYS A 703 25.30 -18.95 8.84
C LYS A 703 26.07 -17.94 8.00
N ARG A 704 27.41 -18.01 8.00
CA ARG A 704 28.24 -17.16 7.16
C ARG A 704 28.02 -17.45 5.69
N THR A 705 27.96 -18.73 5.30
CA THR A 705 27.68 -19.13 3.92
C THR A 705 26.33 -18.64 3.47
N LEU A 706 25.26 -18.82 4.27
CA LEU A 706 23.94 -18.28 3.96
C LEU A 706 23.96 -16.75 3.80
N CYS A 707 24.59 -16.05 4.75
CA CYS A 707 24.72 -14.60 4.67
C CYS A 707 25.58 -14.15 3.48
N GLN A 708 26.63 -14.92 3.11
CA GLN A 708 27.46 -14.60 1.96
C GLN A 708 26.68 -14.76 0.66
N VAL A 709 25.95 -15.86 0.47
CA VAL A 709 25.09 -16.06 -0.69
C VAL A 709 24.12 -14.88 -0.87
N LEU A 710 23.44 -14.46 0.21
CA LEU A 710 22.50 -13.34 0.17
C LEU A 710 23.21 -11.99 -0.01
N LYS A 711 24.45 -11.84 0.43
CA LYS A 711 25.26 -10.63 0.26
C LYS A 711 25.72 -10.46 -1.18
N ASP A 712 26.09 -11.57 -1.84
CA ASP A 712 26.59 -11.56 -3.21
C ASP A 712 25.47 -11.54 -4.25
N LEU A 713 24.23 -11.68 -3.79
CA LEU A 713 23.06 -11.71 -4.66
C LEU A 713 22.88 -10.40 -5.42
N LYS A 714 22.88 -10.48 -6.74
CA LYS A 714 22.55 -9.37 -7.64
C LYS A 714 21.21 -9.66 -8.30
N MET A 715 20.21 -8.89 -7.92
CA MET A 715 18.88 -9.00 -8.51
C MET A 715 18.78 -8.16 -9.79
N PRO A 716 17.99 -8.59 -10.78
CA PRO A 716 17.63 -7.75 -11.92
C PRO A 716 16.97 -6.45 -11.47
N ASP A 717 17.14 -5.41 -12.27
CA ASP A 717 16.50 -4.13 -12.00
C ASP A 717 14.98 -4.28 -11.92
N SER A 718 14.37 -3.61 -10.98
CA SER A 718 12.92 -3.64 -10.69
C SER A 718 12.35 -4.97 -10.16
N TYR A 719 13.19 -6.02 -10.01
CA TYR A 719 12.73 -7.30 -9.49
C TYR A 719 12.68 -7.34 -7.97
N ALA A 720 13.73 -6.88 -7.30
CA ALA A 720 13.78 -6.73 -5.85
C ALA A 720 14.58 -5.49 -5.45
N SER A 721 14.50 -5.11 -4.16
CA SER A 721 15.42 -4.10 -3.63
C SER A 721 16.84 -4.66 -3.52
N ASN A 722 17.82 -3.82 -3.19
CA ASN A 722 19.18 -4.28 -2.99
C ASN A 722 19.29 -5.06 -1.66
N ILE A 723 18.97 -6.35 -1.70
CA ILE A 723 19.00 -7.26 -0.55
C ILE A 723 20.38 -7.32 0.10
N SER A 724 21.45 -7.20 -0.71
CA SER A 724 22.83 -7.20 -0.23
C SER A 724 23.08 -6.16 0.89
N ARG A 725 22.40 -4.98 0.84
CA ARG A 725 22.50 -3.94 1.87
C ARG A 725 21.91 -4.35 3.22
N CYS A 726 20.96 -5.27 3.21
CA CYS A 726 20.27 -5.77 4.41
C CYS A 726 21.09 -6.80 5.17
N VAL A 727 22.19 -7.33 4.60
CA VAL A 727 22.99 -8.42 5.13
C VAL A 727 24.26 -7.89 5.81
N ASN A 728 24.41 -8.20 7.10
CA ASN A 728 25.62 -7.96 7.91
C ASN A 728 26.38 -9.28 8.11
N LEU A 729 27.51 -9.45 7.39
CA LEU A 729 28.31 -10.67 7.44
C LEU A 729 29.03 -10.86 8.78
N LYS A 730 29.47 -9.76 9.43
CA LYS A 730 30.22 -9.84 10.70
C LYS A 730 29.34 -10.43 11.81
N GLU A 731 28.07 -10.02 11.84
CA GLU A 731 27.12 -10.44 12.86
C GLU A 731 26.21 -11.59 12.40
N CYS A 732 26.32 -12.03 11.13
CA CYS A 732 25.40 -12.98 10.49
C CYS A 732 23.93 -12.61 10.72
N LYS A 733 23.58 -11.34 10.44
CA LYS A 733 22.25 -10.78 10.62
C LYS A 733 21.68 -10.21 9.32
N ILE A 734 20.37 -10.31 9.18
CA ILE A 734 19.61 -9.72 8.11
C ILE A 734 18.60 -8.76 8.72
N THR A 735 18.62 -7.49 8.31
CA THR A 735 17.74 -6.44 8.82
C THR A 735 17.28 -5.50 7.72
N GLY A 736 16.07 -4.93 7.84
CA GLY A 736 15.58 -3.91 6.92
C GLY A 736 15.00 -4.43 5.61
N LEU A 737 14.71 -5.73 5.49
CA LEU A 737 14.00 -6.29 4.33
C LEU A 737 12.58 -5.71 4.24
N LYS A 738 12.16 -5.37 3.03
CA LYS A 738 10.77 -5.01 2.73
C LYS A 738 9.92 -6.27 2.55
N SER A 739 8.59 -6.17 2.62
CA SER A 739 7.69 -7.31 2.42
C SER A 739 7.93 -8.00 1.07
N HIS A 740 8.14 -7.21 0.01
CA HIS A 740 8.42 -7.75 -1.32
C HIS A 740 9.79 -8.47 -1.40
N ASP A 741 10.81 -8.00 -0.68
CA ASP A 741 12.09 -8.71 -0.62
C ASP A 741 11.93 -10.07 0.06
N CYS A 742 11.08 -10.15 1.09
CA CYS A 742 10.77 -11.42 1.75
C CYS A 742 10.05 -12.39 0.80
N HIS A 743 9.11 -11.89 -0.01
CA HIS A 743 8.42 -12.66 -1.04
C HIS A 743 9.40 -13.29 -2.04
N ILE A 744 10.26 -12.49 -2.66
CA ILE A 744 11.28 -12.97 -3.58
C ILE A 744 12.25 -13.97 -2.91
N LEU A 745 12.64 -13.67 -1.67
CA LEU A 745 13.54 -14.58 -0.93
C LEU A 745 12.86 -15.91 -0.63
N VAL A 746 11.60 -15.94 -0.26
CA VAL A 746 10.87 -17.19 0.01
C VAL A 746 10.73 -18.01 -1.25
N GLU A 747 10.20 -17.41 -2.31
CA GLU A 747 9.79 -18.14 -3.50
C GLU A 747 10.97 -18.65 -4.33
N ASP A 748 12.04 -17.85 -4.46
CA ASP A 748 13.08 -18.14 -5.44
C ASP A 748 14.46 -18.44 -4.82
N ILE A 749 14.82 -17.78 -3.73
CA ILE A 749 16.22 -17.75 -3.27
C ILE A 749 16.51 -18.64 -2.07
N LEU A 750 15.63 -18.62 -1.05
CA LEU A 750 15.88 -19.33 0.20
C LEU A 750 16.09 -20.86 0.02
N PRO A 751 15.30 -21.55 -0.81
CA PRO A 751 15.53 -22.97 -1.08
C PRO A 751 16.91 -23.26 -1.68
N LEU A 752 17.37 -22.40 -2.60
CA LEU A 752 18.67 -22.52 -3.24
C LEU A 752 19.80 -22.21 -2.26
N ALA A 753 19.67 -21.15 -1.50
CA ALA A 753 20.65 -20.72 -0.51
C ALA A 753 20.85 -21.81 0.59
N LEU A 754 19.76 -22.44 1.03
CA LEU A 754 19.82 -23.51 2.01
C LEU A 754 20.52 -24.78 1.47
N ARG A 755 20.37 -25.10 0.20
CA ARG A 755 21.12 -26.20 -0.42
C ARG A 755 22.63 -25.95 -0.41
N ALA A 756 23.05 -24.69 -0.57
CA ALA A 756 24.46 -24.31 -0.50
C ALA A 756 25.03 -24.36 0.93
N CYS A 757 24.19 -24.23 1.95
CA CYS A 757 24.60 -24.20 3.36
C CYS A 757 24.53 -25.56 4.04
N SER A 758 23.98 -26.58 3.36
CA SER A 758 23.84 -27.94 3.87
C SER A 758 23.20 -28.12 5.27
N PRO A 759 22.08 -27.45 5.60
CA PRO A 759 21.29 -27.88 6.73
C PRO A 759 20.71 -29.27 6.46
N SER A 760 20.10 -29.89 7.45
CA SER A 760 19.44 -31.17 7.27
C SER A 760 18.55 -31.23 6.01
N ASN A 761 18.62 -32.31 5.26
CA ASN A 761 17.76 -32.53 4.08
C ASN A 761 16.27 -32.35 4.40
N GLN A 762 15.84 -32.70 5.62
CA GLN A 762 14.46 -32.50 6.07
C GLN A 762 14.08 -31.04 6.16
N VAL A 763 14.98 -30.18 6.64
CA VAL A 763 14.77 -28.72 6.72
C VAL A 763 14.70 -28.12 5.33
N THR A 764 15.64 -28.48 4.47
CA THR A 764 15.66 -28.01 3.08
C THR A 764 14.40 -28.45 2.34
N PHE A 765 13.93 -29.67 2.54
CA PHE A 765 12.70 -30.18 1.96
C PHE A 765 11.49 -29.34 2.38
N VAL A 766 11.24 -29.14 3.68
CA VAL A 766 10.06 -28.39 4.13
C VAL A 766 10.09 -26.92 3.72
N VAL A 767 11.27 -26.29 3.70
CA VAL A 767 11.39 -24.91 3.22
C VAL A 767 11.11 -24.83 1.72
N THR A 768 11.58 -25.80 0.93
CA THR A 768 11.31 -25.89 -0.50
C THR A 768 9.81 -26.08 -0.76
N GLU A 769 9.15 -26.95 0.00
CA GLU A 769 7.70 -27.16 -0.13
C GLU A 769 6.89 -25.91 0.24
N VAL A 770 7.28 -25.19 1.29
CA VAL A 770 6.66 -23.90 1.64
C VAL A 770 6.89 -22.84 0.56
N ALA A 771 8.08 -22.80 -0.03
CA ALA A 771 8.40 -21.91 -1.14
C ALA A 771 7.53 -22.22 -2.38
N ASN A 772 7.45 -23.50 -2.76
CA ASN A 772 6.60 -23.97 -3.86
C ASN A 772 5.12 -23.64 -3.60
N PHE A 773 4.66 -23.77 -2.36
CA PHE A 773 3.32 -23.42 -1.98
C PHE A 773 3.03 -21.93 -2.23
N PHE A 774 3.85 -21.01 -1.69
CA PHE A 774 3.62 -19.57 -1.90
C PHE A 774 3.73 -19.21 -3.37
N LYS A 775 4.73 -19.73 -4.08
CA LYS A 775 4.89 -19.51 -5.53
C LYS A 775 3.67 -19.97 -6.33
N ALA A 776 3.10 -21.11 -6.00
CA ALA A 776 1.92 -21.64 -6.67
C ALA A 776 0.67 -20.79 -6.39
N ILE A 777 0.39 -20.45 -5.13
CA ILE A 777 -0.82 -19.68 -4.77
C ILE A 777 -0.75 -18.20 -5.19
N CYS A 778 0.45 -17.64 -5.39
CA CYS A 778 0.67 -16.28 -5.87
C CYS A 778 0.64 -16.17 -7.41
N SER A 779 0.43 -17.29 -8.13
CA SER A 779 0.32 -17.30 -9.58
C SER A 779 -0.87 -16.48 -10.07
N LYS A 780 -0.72 -15.86 -11.24
CA LYS A 780 -1.77 -15.01 -11.84
C LYS A 780 -2.94 -15.81 -12.41
N VAL A 781 -2.67 -17.04 -12.80
CA VAL A 781 -3.63 -18.00 -13.36
C VAL A 781 -3.57 -19.26 -12.52
N LEU A 782 -4.71 -19.72 -12.03
CA LEU A 782 -4.79 -20.85 -11.11
C LEU A 782 -5.81 -21.87 -11.63
N ASP A 783 -5.41 -23.13 -11.60
CA ASP A 783 -6.28 -24.26 -11.90
C ASP A 783 -6.86 -24.80 -10.59
N VAL A 784 -8.17 -25.03 -10.55
CA VAL A 784 -8.89 -25.50 -9.35
C VAL A 784 -8.45 -26.91 -8.95
N ASP A 785 -8.19 -27.80 -9.92
CA ASP A 785 -7.74 -29.18 -9.67
C ASP A 785 -6.33 -29.20 -9.10
N GLU A 786 -5.44 -28.30 -9.58
CA GLU A 786 -4.10 -28.14 -9.02
C GLU A 786 -4.15 -27.54 -7.61
N LEU A 787 -5.11 -26.67 -7.32
CA LEU A 787 -5.29 -26.13 -5.96
C LEU A 787 -5.61 -27.23 -4.93
N ASP A 788 -6.34 -28.29 -5.28
CA ASP A 788 -6.57 -29.41 -4.38
C ASP A 788 -5.28 -30.19 -4.07
N LYS A 789 -4.43 -30.37 -5.05
CA LYS A 789 -3.11 -30.97 -4.85
C LYS A 789 -2.21 -30.10 -3.97
N ILE A 790 -2.25 -28.79 -4.18
CA ILE A 790 -1.51 -27.81 -3.37
C ILE A 790 -1.99 -27.83 -1.92
N GLN A 791 -3.32 -27.93 -1.68
CA GLN A 791 -3.91 -28.06 -0.36
C GLN A 791 -3.40 -29.28 0.39
N ASN A 792 -3.42 -30.44 -0.26
CA ASN A 792 -2.94 -31.67 0.36
C ASN A 792 -1.42 -31.60 0.66
N ARG A 793 -0.65 -31.01 -0.23
CA ARG A 793 0.81 -30.84 -0.04
C ARG A 793 1.14 -29.90 1.12
N ILE A 794 0.44 -28.76 1.23
CA ILE A 794 0.72 -27.83 2.35
C ILE A 794 0.33 -28.39 3.70
N VAL A 795 -0.78 -29.12 3.78
CA VAL A 795 -1.20 -29.82 5.01
C VAL A 795 -0.10 -30.80 5.47
N LEU A 796 0.37 -31.65 4.55
CA LEU A 796 1.44 -32.59 4.84
C LEU A 796 2.75 -31.87 5.23
N THR A 797 3.06 -30.78 4.53
CA THR A 797 4.26 -29.95 4.81
C THR A 797 4.19 -29.35 6.21
N LEU A 798 3.04 -28.81 6.61
CA LEU A 798 2.83 -28.27 7.97
C LEU A 798 2.98 -29.36 9.04
N CYS A 799 2.51 -30.58 8.76
CA CYS A 799 2.73 -31.72 9.64
C CYS A 799 4.23 -32.11 9.73
N HIS A 800 4.96 -32.09 8.63
CA HIS A 800 6.41 -32.26 8.63
C HIS A 800 7.12 -31.16 9.41
N MET A 801 6.67 -29.91 9.27
CA MET A 801 7.19 -28.79 10.06
C MET A 801 6.95 -28.99 11.56
N GLU A 802 5.77 -29.50 11.98
CA GLU A 802 5.49 -29.82 13.38
C GLU A 802 6.45 -30.87 13.96
N ARG A 803 6.93 -31.79 13.11
CA ARG A 803 7.93 -32.80 13.51
C ARG A 803 9.35 -32.22 13.63
N ILE A 804 9.67 -31.18 12.88
CA ILE A 804 11.02 -30.59 12.78
C ILE A 804 11.17 -29.43 13.78
N PHE A 805 10.29 -28.43 13.71
CA PHE A 805 10.39 -27.21 14.49
C PHE A 805 9.73 -27.34 15.88
N LEU A 806 10.12 -26.44 16.78
CA LEU A 806 9.56 -26.41 18.14
C LEU A 806 8.12 -25.85 18.12
N PRO A 807 7.28 -26.20 19.09
CA PRO A 807 5.91 -25.63 19.21
C PRO A 807 5.88 -24.12 19.17
N SER A 808 6.91 -23.45 19.69
CA SER A 808 7.07 -21.99 19.66
C SER A 808 7.18 -21.40 18.25
N PHE A 809 7.47 -22.20 17.22
CA PHE A 809 7.53 -21.80 15.81
C PHE A 809 6.14 -21.57 15.20
N PHE A 810 5.13 -22.33 15.67
CA PHE A 810 3.78 -22.35 15.15
C PHE A 810 2.97 -21.15 15.66
N THR A 811 3.27 -19.98 15.12
CA THR A 811 2.47 -18.77 15.33
C THR A 811 1.16 -18.88 14.52
N ILE A 812 0.21 -18.01 14.80
CA ILE A 812 -1.05 -17.96 14.04
C ILE A 812 -0.81 -17.84 12.53
N MET A 813 0.22 -17.10 12.10
CA MET A 813 0.55 -16.92 10.68
C MET A 813 0.97 -18.23 10.00
N VAL A 814 1.68 -19.10 10.68
CA VAL A 814 2.03 -20.42 10.16
C VAL A 814 0.76 -21.28 10.01
N HIS A 815 -0.11 -21.24 11.02
CA HIS A 815 -1.39 -21.95 10.96
C HIS A 815 -2.29 -21.48 9.83
N LEU A 816 -2.35 -20.18 9.56
CA LEU A 816 -3.23 -19.63 8.53
C LEU A 816 -2.94 -20.17 7.11
N CYS A 817 -1.73 -20.68 6.85
CA CYS A 817 -1.37 -21.28 5.56
C CYS A 817 -2.34 -22.41 5.15
N VAL A 818 -2.92 -23.15 6.12
CA VAL A 818 -3.85 -24.25 5.83
C VAL A 818 -5.18 -23.78 5.21
N HIS A 819 -5.55 -22.51 5.37
CA HIS A 819 -6.81 -21.94 4.89
C HIS A 819 -6.70 -21.19 3.57
N LEU A 820 -5.47 -20.89 3.10
CA LEU A 820 -5.26 -19.98 1.96
C LEU A 820 -5.81 -20.55 0.64
N VAL A 821 -5.72 -21.86 0.44
CA VAL A 821 -6.19 -22.48 -0.81
C VAL A 821 -7.72 -22.44 -0.88
N ASP A 822 -8.41 -22.74 0.20
CA ASP A 822 -9.89 -22.66 0.25
C ASP A 822 -10.35 -21.22 -0.03
N GLU A 823 -9.64 -20.24 0.54
CA GLU A 823 -9.95 -18.84 0.30
C GLU A 823 -9.69 -18.43 -1.16
N ILE A 824 -8.68 -18.99 -1.82
CA ILE A 824 -8.41 -18.77 -3.25
C ILE A 824 -9.51 -19.34 -4.12
N LYS A 825 -10.02 -20.55 -3.84
CA LYS A 825 -11.16 -21.14 -4.56
C LYS A 825 -12.41 -20.26 -4.44
N LEU A 826 -12.59 -19.62 -3.28
CA LEU A 826 -13.71 -18.71 -3.04
C LEU A 826 -13.52 -17.37 -3.72
N GLY A 827 -12.37 -16.72 -3.54
CA GLY A 827 -12.13 -15.32 -3.89
C GLY A 827 -11.30 -15.07 -5.15
N GLY A 828 -10.82 -16.13 -5.82
CA GLY A 828 -9.92 -16.01 -6.97
C GLY A 828 -8.48 -15.67 -6.58
N PRO A 829 -7.65 -15.23 -7.53
CA PRO A 829 -6.23 -15.01 -7.31
C PRO A 829 -5.92 -13.99 -6.21
N VAL A 830 -4.83 -14.22 -5.46
CA VAL A 830 -4.47 -13.43 -4.28
C VAL A 830 -4.11 -11.98 -4.61
N GLN A 831 -3.62 -11.69 -5.82
CA GLN A 831 -3.21 -10.34 -6.22
C GLN A 831 -4.33 -9.29 -6.15
N TYR A 832 -5.58 -9.69 -6.13
CA TYR A 832 -6.74 -8.81 -5.95
C TYR A 832 -7.12 -8.59 -4.49
N ARG A 833 -6.54 -9.37 -3.57
CA ARG A 833 -6.97 -9.50 -2.18
C ARG A 833 -5.85 -9.34 -1.15
N TRP A 834 -4.60 -9.09 -1.56
CA TRP A 834 -3.45 -8.84 -0.68
C TRP A 834 -3.14 -7.34 -0.54
N MET A 835 -2.32 -6.99 0.44
CA MET A 835 -2.06 -5.58 0.80
C MET A 835 -0.98 -4.88 -0.04
N TYR A 836 -0.23 -5.54 -0.94
CA TYR A 836 0.82 -4.90 -1.73
C TYR A 836 0.38 -3.65 -2.51
N PRO A 837 -0.71 -3.68 -3.32
CA PRO A 837 -1.14 -2.50 -4.06
C PRO A 837 -1.57 -1.36 -3.14
N GLN A 838 -2.23 -1.70 -2.01
CA GLN A 838 -2.72 -0.74 -1.03
C GLN A 838 -1.57 -0.09 -0.26
N GLU A 839 -0.55 -0.86 0.17
CA GLU A 839 0.64 -0.30 0.82
C GLU A 839 1.37 0.69 -0.09
N ARG A 840 1.52 0.35 -1.39
CA ARG A 840 2.08 1.27 -2.39
C ARG A 840 1.24 2.53 -2.53
N PHE A 841 -0.08 2.41 -2.52
CA PHE A 841 -0.98 3.55 -2.54
C PHE A 841 -0.87 4.41 -1.26
N PHE A 842 -0.70 3.82 -0.09
CA PHE A 842 -0.48 4.55 1.16
C PHE A 842 0.85 5.32 1.15
N VAL A 843 1.90 4.76 0.54
CA VAL A 843 3.17 5.49 0.29
C VAL A 843 2.90 6.72 -0.58
N ARG A 844 2.03 6.61 -1.59
CA ARG A 844 1.60 7.73 -2.42
C ARG A 844 0.87 8.78 -1.59
N LEU A 845 -0.12 8.39 -0.80
CA LEU A 845 -0.86 9.30 0.09
C LEU A 845 0.10 10.01 1.06
N LYS A 846 1.08 9.30 1.60
CA LYS A 846 2.12 9.86 2.47
C LYS A 846 2.96 10.93 1.76
N SER A 847 3.19 10.82 0.47
CA SER A 847 3.96 11.81 -0.30
C SER A 847 3.26 13.16 -0.41
N TYR A 848 1.94 13.24 -0.23
CA TYR A 848 1.17 14.49 -0.26
C TYR A 848 1.29 15.32 1.02
N VAL A 849 1.88 14.77 2.10
CA VAL A 849 2.00 15.50 3.36
C VAL A 849 3.06 16.60 3.24
N ARG A 850 2.59 17.83 3.09
CA ARG A 850 3.40 19.05 3.07
C ARG A 850 3.29 19.80 4.39
N ASN A 851 2.07 20.01 4.87
CA ASN A 851 1.84 20.61 6.18
C ASN A 851 1.78 19.52 7.26
N ARG A 852 2.82 19.43 8.07
CA ARG A 852 2.91 18.43 9.16
C ARG A 852 1.93 18.70 10.32
N ALA A 853 1.45 19.95 10.47
CA ALA A 853 0.44 20.27 11.48
C ALA A 853 -0.95 19.74 11.10
N HIS A 854 -1.21 19.56 9.79
CA HIS A 854 -2.49 19.09 9.25
C HIS A 854 -2.25 18.03 8.15
N PRO A 855 -1.70 16.84 8.50
CA PRO A 855 -1.31 15.84 7.51
C PRO A 855 -2.49 15.30 6.70
N GLU A 856 -3.64 15.06 7.33
CA GLU A 856 -4.84 14.55 6.65
C GLU A 856 -5.40 15.58 5.66
N GLY A 857 -5.28 16.88 5.96
CA GLY A 857 -5.66 17.95 5.03
C GLY A 857 -4.78 17.95 3.79
N SER A 858 -3.46 17.85 3.99
CA SER A 858 -2.51 17.76 2.88
C SER A 858 -2.75 16.53 2.00
N ILE A 859 -3.06 15.38 2.60
CA ILE A 859 -3.38 14.14 1.87
C ILE A 859 -4.66 14.34 1.05
N ALA A 860 -5.71 14.89 1.65
CA ALA A 860 -7.00 15.10 1.00
C ALA A 860 -6.87 16.01 -0.24
N GLU A 861 -6.20 17.16 -0.08
CA GLU A 861 -6.00 18.11 -1.18
C GLU A 861 -5.13 17.51 -2.31
N GLY A 862 -4.06 16.76 -1.94
CA GLY A 862 -3.20 16.10 -2.92
C GLY A 862 -3.93 15.00 -3.69
N TYR A 863 -4.75 14.20 -3.00
CA TYR A 863 -5.55 13.14 -3.60
C TYR A 863 -6.60 13.71 -4.57
N ILE A 864 -7.36 14.75 -4.18
CA ILE A 864 -8.37 15.36 -5.06
C ILE A 864 -7.74 15.89 -6.35
N ALA A 865 -6.56 16.53 -6.24
CA ALA A 865 -5.87 17.02 -7.44
C ALA A 865 -5.51 15.88 -8.40
N GLU A 866 -4.99 14.77 -7.88
CA GLU A 866 -4.65 13.60 -8.69
C GLU A 866 -5.88 12.88 -9.25
N GLU A 867 -6.94 12.76 -8.45
CA GLU A 867 -8.23 12.19 -8.87
C GLU A 867 -8.85 12.97 -10.00
N CYS A 868 -8.86 14.31 -9.90
CA CYS A 868 -9.34 15.19 -10.96
C CYS A 868 -8.55 15.03 -12.25
N LEU A 869 -7.22 15.00 -12.14
CA LEU A 869 -6.35 14.81 -13.30
C LEU A 869 -6.60 13.44 -13.97
N THR A 870 -6.72 12.39 -13.16
CA THR A 870 -7.02 11.03 -13.64
C THR A 870 -8.37 10.98 -14.35
N PHE A 871 -9.39 11.60 -13.79
CA PHE A 871 -10.71 11.68 -14.41
C PHE A 871 -10.65 12.41 -15.75
N CYS A 872 -10.06 13.60 -15.79
CA CYS A 872 -9.94 14.39 -17.00
C CYS A 872 -9.15 13.67 -18.11
N SER A 873 -8.11 12.94 -17.74
CA SER A 873 -7.31 12.16 -18.69
C SER A 873 -8.06 10.99 -19.33
N ARG A 874 -9.13 10.50 -18.68
CA ARG A 874 -10.01 9.48 -19.25
C ARG A 874 -11.09 10.05 -20.14
N TYR A 875 -11.46 11.28 -19.91
CA TYR A 875 -12.57 11.96 -20.56
C TYR A 875 -12.14 12.88 -21.70
N LEU A 876 -11.04 13.61 -21.54
CA LEU A 876 -10.54 14.57 -22.52
C LEU A 876 -9.52 13.90 -23.43
N ASP A 877 -9.75 13.97 -24.74
CA ASP A 877 -8.77 13.53 -25.73
C ASP A 877 -7.53 14.43 -25.68
N GLY A 878 -6.36 13.84 -25.82
CA GLY A 878 -5.08 14.55 -25.83
C GLY A 878 -4.52 14.91 -24.45
N VAL A 879 -5.19 14.55 -23.35
CA VAL A 879 -4.63 14.70 -21.99
C VAL A 879 -3.88 13.43 -21.60
N GLU A 880 -2.58 13.39 -21.84
CA GLU A 880 -1.73 12.32 -21.33
C GLU A 880 -1.33 12.60 -19.88
N THR A 881 -1.54 11.60 -19.05
CA THR A 881 -1.07 11.59 -17.68
C THR A 881 -0.26 10.32 -17.43
N ARG A 882 0.47 10.27 -16.35
CA ARG A 882 1.14 9.04 -15.89
C ARG A 882 0.20 7.82 -15.83
N PHE A 883 -1.10 8.04 -15.65
CA PHE A 883 -2.08 6.98 -15.42
C PHE A 883 -2.75 6.46 -16.70
N ASN A 884 -2.84 7.28 -17.74
CA ASN A 884 -3.42 6.90 -19.03
C ASN A 884 -2.37 6.73 -20.13
N ARG A 885 -1.09 7.04 -19.85
CA ARG A 885 0.00 6.84 -20.79
C ARG A 885 0.09 5.36 -21.17
N PRO A 886 0.09 5.00 -22.45
CA PRO A 886 0.36 3.62 -22.87
C PRO A 886 1.67 3.14 -22.24
N VAL A 887 1.68 1.93 -21.75
CA VAL A 887 2.92 1.32 -21.29
C VAL A 887 3.89 1.38 -22.46
N ARG A 888 5.07 2.01 -22.30
CA ARG A 888 6.06 2.22 -23.37
C ARG A 888 6.41 0.94 -24.14
N ASN A 889 6.22 -0.19 -23.47
CA ASN A 889 6.33 -1.51 -24.08
C ASN A 889 5.11 -2.31 -23.59
N PRO A 890 3.97 -2.29 -24.29
CA PRO A 890 2.91 -3.22 -23.99
C PRO A 890 3.47 -4.64 -24.17
N ASP A 891 3.19 -5.53 -23.23
CA ASP A 891 3.33 -6.95 -23.54
C ASP A 891 2.58 -7.17 -24.85
N PRO A 892 3.18 -7.80 -25.85
CA PRO A 892 2.49 -8.10 -27.08
C PRO A 892 1.37 -9.08 -26.75
N LEU A 893 0.25 -8.57 -26.28
CA LEU A 893 -0.99 -9.28 -26.25
C LEU A 893 -1.53 -9.23 -27.68
N THR A 894 -1.63 -10.39 -28.29
CA THR A 894 -2.43 -10.64 -29.47
C THR A 894 -1.95 -9.99 -30.76
N ASN A 895 -1.04 -10.64 -31.42
CA ASN A 895 -1.25 -10.96 -32.84
C ASN A 895 -0.70 -12.38 -33.03
N GLU A 896 -1.54 -13.22 -33.59
CA GLU A 896 -1.33 -14.64 -33.91
C GLU A 896 -0.09 -14.88 -34.79
N VAL A 897 1.08 -14.74 -34.18
CA VAL A 897 2.27 -15.37 -34.69
C VAL A 897 2.45 -16.59 -33.81
N GLN A 898 2.42 -17.79 -34.37
CA GLN A 898 2.80 -19.04 -33.71
C GLN A 898 4.15 -18.83 -33.04
N ARG A 899 4.12 -18.46 -31.76
CA ARG A 899 5.33 -18.35 -30.94
C ARG A 899 5.57 -19.69 -30.31
N LEU A 900 6.80 -20.20 -30.45
CA LEU A 900 7.27 -21.35 -29.70
C LEU A 900 6.94 -21.17 -28.22
N TYR A 901 6.25 -22.10 -27.62
CA TYR A 901 5.77 -22.08 -26.23
C TYR A 901 6.88 -21.95 -25.19
N LEU A 902 8.13 -22.18 -25.60
CA LEU A 902 9.30 -22.11 -24.74
C LEU A 902 9.48 -20.73 -24.06
N PHE A 903 9.02 -19.67 -24.70
CA PHE A 903 9.08 -18.30 -24.19
C PHE A 903 7.66 -17.70 -24.09
N SER A 904 6.86 -18.27 -23.22
CA SER A 904 5.46 -17.85 -22.96
C SER A 904 5.34 -16.39 -22.51
N SER A 905 6.39 -15.83 -21.95
CA SER A 905 6.53 -14.39 -21.70
C SER A 905 7.76 -13.89 -22.44
N ALA A 906 7.59 -13.01 -23.41
CA ALA A 906 8.70 -12.28 -24.00
C ALA A 906 9.34 -11.44 -22.89
N GLY A 907 10.52 -11.87 -22.41
CA GLY A 907 11.34 -11.05 -21.54
C GLY A 907 11.66 -9.71 -22.21
N ARG A 908 11.89 -8.67 -21.42
CA ARG A 908 12.35 -7.36 -21.89
C ARG A 908 13.85 -7.27 -21.74
N ALA A 909 14.53 -6.78 -22.77
CA ALA A 909 15.86 -6.25 -22.59
C ALA A 909 15.80 -5.01 -21.68
N ILE A 910 16.50 -5.05 -20.54
CA ILE A 910 16.67 -3.90 -19.66
C ILE A 910 18.03 -3.30 -20.01
N GLY A 911 18.01 -2.11 -20.60
CA GLY A 911 19.23 -1.41 -20.99
C GLY A 911 19.51 -1.46 -22.50
N LYS A 912 20.76 -1.20 -22.86
CA LYS A 912 21.21 -1.23 -24.25
C LYS A 912 21.23 -2.67 -24.76
N VAL A 913 20.58 -2.91 -25.87
CA VAL A 913 20.67 -4.20 -26.58
C VAL A 913 22.07 -4.32 -27.15
N GLU A 914 22.76 -5.40 -26.83
CA GLU A 914 24.05 -5.77 -27.42
C GLU A 914 23.87 -7.11 -28.13
N ASP A 915 24.21 -7.13 -29.41
CA ASP A 915 24.26 -8.38 -30.16
C ASP A 915 25.54 -9.11 -29.76
N ILE A 916 25.40 -10.32 -29.23
CA ILE A 916 26.53 -11.18 -28.88
C ILE A 916 26.49 -12.45 -29.72
N VAL A 917 27.66 -12.89 -30.15
CA VAL A 917 27.82 -14.22 -30.74
C VAL A 917 28.16 -15.18 -29.60
N LEU A 918 27.34 -16.21 -29.43
CA LEU A 918 27.58 -17.22 -28.41
C LEU A 918 28.82 -18.06 -28.81
N ASP A 919 29.66 -18.41 -27.86
CA ASP A 919 30.68 -19.42 -28.04
C ASP A 919 30.03 -20.80 -28.30
N ASP A 920 30.79 -21.72 -28.91
CA ASP A 920 30.27 -23.03 -29.32
C ASP A 920 29.64 -23.81 -28.16
N LYS A 921 30.18 -23.69 -26.94
CA LYS A 921 29.68 -24.36 -25.74
C LYS A 921 28.35 -23.76 -25.29
N SER A 922 28.28 -22.46 -25.21
CA SER A 922 27.06 -21.72 -24.80
C SER A 922 25.97 -21.91 -25.86
N TRP A 923 26.32 -21.91 -27.14
CA TRP A 923 25.40 -22.19 -28.24
C TRP A 923 24.82 -23.61 -28.13
N VAL A 924 25.67 -24.64 -27.96
CA VAL A 924 25.22 -26.03 -27.78
C VAL A 924 24.35 -26.18 -26.53
N GLN A 925 24.65 -25.48 -25.44
CA GLN A 925 23.84 -25.52 -24.23
C GLN A 925 22.46 -24.90 -24.46
N ALA A 926 22.40 -23.73 -25.09
CA ALA A 926 21.15 -23.05 -25.43
C ALA A 926 20.31 -23.89 -26.40
N HIS A 927 20.95 -24.45 -27.43
CA HIS A 927 20.29 -25.31 -28.42
C HIS A 927 19.71 -26.59 -27.77
N ARG A 928 20.45 -27.25 -26.91
CA ARG A 928 19.97 -28.42 -26.15
C ARG A 928 18.85 -28.05 -25.18
N TYR A 929 18.90 -26.88 -24.61
CA TYR A 929 17.83 -26.39 -23.72
C TYR A 929 16.51 -26.22 -24.50
N VAL A 930 16.57 -25.58 -25.68
CA VAL A 930 15.42 -25.44 -26.57
C VAL A 930 14.86 -26.80 -26.96
N LEU A 931 15.71 -27.70 -27.45
CA LEU A 931 15.30 -29.06 -27.85
C LEU A 931 14.69 -29.88 -26.71
N ARG A 932 15.07 -29.61 -25.47
CA ARG A 932 14.54 -30.34 -24.30
C ARG A 932 13.23 -29.76 -23.74
N HIS A 933 12.93 -28.50 -24.01
CA HIS A 933 11.81 -27.80 -23.37
C HIS A 933 10.80 -27.23 -24.36
N CYS A 934 10.98 -27.47 -25.65
CA CYS A 934 10.04 -27.10 -26.69
C CYS A 934 9.00 -28.20 -26.89
N ASP A 935 7.72 -27.89 -26.65
CA ASP A 935 6.64 -28.88 -26.74
C ASP A 935 6.42 -29.37 -28.18
N GLU A 936 6.71 -28.55 -29.18
CA GLU A 936 6.60 -28.88 -30.59
C GLU A 936 7.55 -30.00 -30.99
N ILE A 937 8.63 -30.22 -30.21
CA ILE A 937 9.64 -31.29 -30.49
C ILE A 937 9.33 -32.56 -29.68
N GLN A 938 8.31 -32.54 -28.81
CA GLN A 938 7.99 -33.68 -27.95
C GLN A 938 7.67 -34.94 -28.72
N GLY A 939 7.02 -34.83 -29.89
CA GLY A 939 6.77 -35.94 -30.79
C GLY A 939 8.03 -36.61 -31.37
N PHE A 940 9.07 -35.79 -31.66
CA PHE A 940 10.37 -36.29 -32.15
C PHE A 940 11.24 -36.89 -31.04
N ARG A 941 10.99 -36.54 -29.77
CA ARG A 941 11.71 -37.14 -28.63
C ARG A 941 11.21 -38.54 -28.25
N GLN A 942 9.99 -38.89 -28.70
CA GLN A 942 9.40 -40.22 -28.48
C GLN A 942 9.77 -41.24 -29.59
N LEU A 943 10.28 -40.76 -30.70
CA LEU A 943 10.93 -41.57 -31.75
C LEU A 943 12.40 -41.82 -31.40
#